data_a85f31157ae8f81b6951b27ea63bc9b8
#
_entry.id   a85f31157ae8f81b6951b27ea63bc9b8
#
_cell.length_a   1.000
_cell.length_b   1.000
_cell.length_c   1.000
_cell.angle_alpha   90.00
_cell.angle_beta   90.00
_cell.angle_gamma   90.00
#
_symmetry.space_group_name_H-M   'P 1'
#
loop_
_entity.id
_entity.type
_entity.pdbx_description
1 polymer ?
#
loop_
_entity_poly.entity_id
_entity_poly.type
_entity_poly.pdbx_seq_one_letter_code
_entity_poly.pdbx_strand_id
1 'polypeptide(L)'
;MDSPGCLPGAGLAHLIRTSQLLAERYGRMANCLNTAPVTLAALAKECRAVTDVLHRFRYLRETIPETLVFDPVVLDESCYDALDTIWKNLSSLDLTSTRINPAASDSASDVSKGQLIIIWNEDSLKQTLHNLKTTRQSLAFLLNCVPSEHVTSKNHSTFMHSSRLVSWDYAISPAILNKGSRLRLSTIGPRPRPDVSSICDLSGLHSAMKRLRPLPGTLYKQSMRTTKELHDAIDRGDEAAVVKLLLQRIDPSAPRFGSKLSPLRRALNRQIPSIATFLAIAGADLEDRGDQGDTILISAVKYGFSDKFISLLCDLGAFVNAVDSMGCSAVHHAAMSSREDDALAVLIHAGGDVDRRDLGSRTPLIAAVQNYRFNSIEKLLEYGADLEARLQNGRTALHIAISMRSSSLTEFLSDHGAYLDRRVNEHTALTFAIATACPAIAKVLIEGGANINLPSSKGNLPLLAAAAAGDLETMKLLLSRGASQDAFGSDGYLPIHMAAHKNQVEVLQLLFKAGSPIDPTSEHGETPLTIAMHLGCFEAAQFLIEVGADVDYSAPRAERIICQALKAGNTRIAMALIRGGADLTTPLNRNANMTPLHLAAHYGQNDVLATMIKTGVDLDTRAWPGFTPLFAAAKAGHLATIRLLITAGAYVRARSVSGANLLFLSTAQPAIMKYLIDLGLDIHERDHHGATPLHYAAVHGHFATVKLLLQRGARLVHASAVYETLEDYRTKGAYRQGTPAGLAKQKGHFKVARLIDGWRFKNTANNASHTIFNASLII
;
A
#
# COMPACT_ATOMS: atom_id res chain seq x y z
N MET A 1 -27.37 -38.58 34.86
CA MET A 1 -28.75 -38.55 34.33
C MET A 1 -29.61 -37.89 35.35
N ASP A 2 -29.56 -36.57 35.44
CA ASP A 2 -30.46 -35.80 36.33
C ASP A 2 -30.97 -34.59 35.53
N SER A 3 -32.26 -34.40 35.58
CA SER A 3 -33.07 -33.47 34.81
C SER A 3 -32.62 -32.02 34.96
N PRO A 4 -32.77 -31.18 33.92
CA PRO A 4 -32.36 -29.78 33.93
C PRO A 4 -33.48 -28.91 34.56
N GLY A 5 -33.54 -28.91 35.89
CA GLY A 5 -34.65 -28.20 36.53
C GLY A 5 -34.29 -27.35 37.76
N CYS A 6 -33.08 -27.33 38.22
CA CYS A 6 -32.66 -26.48 39.33
C CYS A 6 -31.15 -26.22 39.26
N LEU A 7 -30.74 -25.03 38.89
CA LEU A 7 -29.41 -24.51 39.23
C LEU A 7 -29.47 -23.88 40.62
N PRO A 8 -29.13 -24.63 41.71
CA PRO A 8 -29.03 -24.07 43.07
C PRO A 8 -27.85 -23.08 43.07
N GLY A 9 -27.76 -22.24 44.11
CA GLY A 9 -26.67 -21.27 44.25
C GLY A 9 -25.23 -21.84 44.06
N ALA A 10 -25.06 -23.15 44.20
CA ALA A 10 -23.83 -23.89 43.88
C ALA A 10 -23.47 -23.85 42.37
N GLY A 11 -24.46 -23.88 41.47
CA GLY A 11 -24.21 -23.86 40.02
C GLY A 11 -23.69 -22.51 39.50
N LEU A 12 -24.20 -21.41 40.02
CA LEU A 12 -23.75 -20.06 39.66
C LEU A 12 -22.32 -19.77 40.17
N ALA A 13 -22.02 -20.20 41.42
CA ALA A 13 -20.67 -20.10 41.95
C ALA A 13 -19.65 -20.93 41.13
N HIS A 14 -20.09 -22.11 40.64
CA HIS A 14 -19.29 -22.94 39.79
C HIS A 14 -19.04 -22.30 38.39
N LEU A 15 -20.07 -21.72 37.80
CA LEU A 15 -19.93 -20.96 36.53
C LEU A 15 -18.95 -19.80 36.66
N ILE A 16 -19.05 -19.00 37.72
CA ILE A 16 -18.13 -17.88 38.01
C ILE A 16 -16.69 -18.43 38.12
N ARG A 17 -16.48 -19.48 38.90
CA ARG A 17 -15.16 -20.10 39.12
C ARG A 17 -14.59 -20.65 37.83
N THR A 18 -15.41 -21.33 37.00
CA THR A 18 -14.99 -21.89 35.71
C THR A 18 -14.60 -20.81 34.73
N SER A 19 -15.40 -19.73 34.63
CA SER A 19 -15.08 -18.60 33.74
C SER A 19 -13.79 -17.88 34.16
N GLN A 20 -13.53 -17.72 35.45
CA GLN A 20 -12.28 -17.17 35.99
C GLN A 20 -11.08 -18.05 35.67
N LEU A 21 -11.17 -19.36 35.92
CA LEU A 21 -10.08 -20.30 35.61
C LEU A 21 -9.74 -20.33 34.13
N LEU A 22 -10.75 -20.31 33.25
CA LEU A 22 -10.55 -20.25 31.79
C LEU A 22 -9.92 -18.92 31.37
N ALA A 23 -10.35 -17.79 31.95
CA ALA A 23 -9.77 -16.47 31.69
C ALA A 23 -8.27 -16.42 32.04
N GLU A 24 -7.90 -16.98 33.21
CA GLU A 24 -6.50 -17.06 33.63
C GLU A 24 -5.69 -18.05 32.76
N ARG A 25 -6.27 -19.20 32.42
CA ARG A 25 -5.62 -20.22 31.59
C ARG A 25 -5.32 -19.71 30.19
N TYR A 26 -6.31 -19.15 29.50
CA TYR A 26 -6.11 -18.59 28.18
C TYR A 26 -5.24 -17.34 28.19
N GLY A 27 -5.30 -16.51 29.22
CA GLY A 27 -4.41 -15.37 29.40
C GLY A 27 -2.95 -15.79 29.55
N ARG A 28 -2.66 -16.85 30.36
CA ARG A 28 -1.31 -17.41 30.49
C ARG A 28 -0.82 -18.01 29.18
N MET A 29 -1.66 -18.74 28.46
CA MET A 29 -1.31 -19.33 27.17
C MET A 29 -1.04 -18.24 26.11
N ALA A 30 -1.83 -17.19 26.07
CA ALA A 30 -1.61 -16.06 25.16
C ALA A 30 -0.28 -15.33 25.42
N ASN A 31 0.14 -15.26 26.70
CA ASN A 31 1.39 -14.60 27.08
C ASN A 31 2.64 -15.49 26.90
N CYS A 32 2.48 -16.81 26.93
CA CYS A 32 3.61 -17.76 26.81
C CYS A 32 3.95 -18.15 25.37
N LEU A 33 3.05 -17.93 24.42
CA LEU A 33 3.23 -18.32 23.02
C LEU A 33 3.47 -17.05 22.19
N ASN A 34 4.69 -16.85 21.72
CA ASN A 34 5.04 -15.73 20.82
C ASN A 34 4.25 -15.71 19.49
N THR A 35 3.51 -16.79 19.20
CA THR A 35 2.66 -16.97 18.03
C THR A 35 1.24 -17.36 18.41
N ALA A 36 0.78 -16.99 19.62
CA ALA A 36 -0.58 -17.30 20.05
C ALA A 36 -1.61 -16.64 19.13
N PRO A 37 -2.62 -17.39 18.64
CA PRO A 37 -3.70 -16.80 17.88
C PRO A 37 -4.35 -15.67 18.68
N VAL A 38 -4.65 -14.55 18.04
CA VAL A 38 -5.35 -13.39 18.63
C VAL A 38 -6.67 -13.83 19.32
N THR A 39 -7.25 -14.92 18.85
CA THR A 39 -8.44 -15.56 19.44
C THR A 39 -8.25 -16.00 20.88
N LEU A 40 -7.05 -16.40 21.33
CA LEU A 40 -6.83 -16.80 22.74
C LEU A 40 -6.88 -15.61 23.70
N ALA A 41 -6.32 -14.49 23.33
CA ALA A 41 -6.40 -13.26 24.11
C ALA A 41 -7.83 -12.73 24.16
N ALA A 42 -8.56 -12.80 23.03
CA ALA A 42 -9.96 -12.43 22.94
C ALA A 42 -10.85 -13.36 23.80
N LEU A 43 -10.61 -14.67 23.81
CA LEU A 43 -11.29 -15.61 24.69
C LEU A 43 -11.03 -15.34 26.18
N ALA A 44 -9.79 -15.04 26.55
CA ALA A 44 -9.46 -14.66 27.92
C ALA A 44 -10.19 -13.40 28.36
N LYS A 45 -10.29 -12.39 27.47
CA LYS A 45 -11.03 -11.14 27.72
C LYS A 45 -12.53 -11.42 27.85
N GLU A 46 -13.11 -12.21 26.97
CA GLU A 46 -14.54 -12.50 27.00
C GLU A 46 -14.92 -13.37 28.21
N CYS A 47 -14.10 -14.35 28.60
CA CYS A 47 -14.33 -15.10 29.83
C CYS A 47 -14.32 -14.19 31.06
N ARG A 48 -13.47 -13.16 31.14
CA ARG A 48 -13.49 -12.15 32.21
C ARG A 48 -14.79 -11.35 32.20
N ALA A 49 -15.20 -10.87 31.02
CA ALA A 49 -16.45 -10.12 30.88
C ALA A 49 -17.69 -10.94 31.24
N VAL A 50 -17.71 -12.23 30.93
CA VAL A 50 -18.74 -13.19 31.41
C VAL A 50 -18.72 -13.28 32.93
N THR A 51 -17.55 -13.39 33.56
CA THR A 51 -17.40 -13.40 35.01
C THR A 51 -18.02 -12.17 35.66
N ASP A 52 -17.77 -10.98 35.12
CA ASP A 52 -18.31 -9.73 35.65
C ASP A 52 -19.84 -9.68 35.58
N VAL A 53 -20.41 -10.14 34.44
CA VAL A 53 -21.88 -10.21 34.29
C VAL A 53 -22.49 -11.23 35.25
N LEU A 54 -21.85 -12.38 35.47
CA LEU A 54 -22.31 -13.39 36.43
C LEU A 54 -22.23 -12.91 37.87
N HIS A 55 -21.20 -12.11 38.21
CA HIS A 55 -21.13 -11.48 39.55
C HIS A 55 -22.28 -10.46 39.78
N ARG A 56 -22.61 -9.65 38.75
CA ARG A 56 -23.76 -8.74 38.80
C ARG A 56 -25.06 -9.50 38.95
N PHE A 57 -25.24 -10.59 38.21
CA PHE A 57 -26.43 -11.43 38.33
C PHE A 57 -26.57 -12.03 39.74
N ARG A 58 -25.46 -12.52 40.31
CA ARG A 58 -25.43 -13.03 41.67
C ARG A 58 -25.83 -11.95 42.70
N TYR A 59 -25.25 -10.75 42.57
CA TYR A 59 -25.54 -9.62 43.42
C TYR A 59 -27.02 -9.21 43.37
N LEU A 60 -27.58 -9.10 42.18
CA LEU A 60 -29.00 -8.75 41.99
C LEU A 60 -29.91 -9.82 42.58
N ARG A 61 -29.61 -11.10 42.44
CA ARG A 61 -30.38 -12.21 43.00
C ARG A 61 -30.33 -12.22 44.54
N GLU A 62 -29.22 -11.83 45.13
CA GLU A 62 -29.06 -11.75 46.60
C GLU A 62 -29.70 -10.49 47.21
N THR A 63 -29.96 -9.42 46.41
CA THR A 63 -30.40 -8.10 46.90
C THR A 63 -31.87 -7.78 46.62
N ILE A 64 -32.52 -8.46 45.67
CA ILE A 64 -33.93 -8.19 45.33
C ILE A 64 -34.84 -8.99 46.27
N PRO A 65 -35.74 -8.33 47.05
CA PRO A 65 -36.73 -9.03 47.88
C PRO A 65 -37.73 -9.79 47.01
N GLU A 66 -38.18 -10.96 47.47
CA GLU A 66 -39.14 -11.85 46.78
C GLU A 66 -40.52 -11.24 46.54
N THR A 67 -40.75 -9.97 46.90
CA THR A 67 -42.08 -9.30 46.89
C THR A 67 -42.29 -8.35 45.70
N LEU A 68 -41.36 -8.25 44.77
CA LEU A 68 -41.51 -7.37 43.60
C LEU A 68 -42.14 -8.13 42.43
N VAL A 69 -43.40 -7.78 42.19
CA VAL A 69 -44.25 -8.30 41.11
C VAL A 69 -43.75 -7.79 39.75
N PHE A 70 -42.73 -8.40 39.24
CA PHE A 70 -42.56 -8.67 37.79
C PHE A 70 -42.88 -10.15 37.64
N ASP A 71 -43.51 -10.50 36.52
CA ASP A 71 -43.85 -11.92 36.26
C ASP A 71 -42.55 -12.73 36.41
N PRO A 72 -42.33 -13.38 37.59
CA PRO A 72 -41.02 -13.97 37.90
C PRO A 72 -40.67 -15.13 36.98
N VAL A 73 -41.68 -15.68 36.30
CA VAL A 73 -41.56 -16.86 35.45
C VAL A 73 -40.81 -16.51 34.15
N VAL A 74 -41.10 -15.35 33.52
CA VAL A 74 -40.52 -14.98 32.21
C VAL A 74 -39.06 -14.52 32.31
N LEU A 75 -38.72 -13.80 33.38
CA LEU A 75 -37.34 -13.36 33.61
C LEU A 75 -36.42 -14.54 34.05
N ASP A 76 -36.97 -15.44 34.88
CA ASP A 76 -36.23 -16.61 35.32
C ASP A 76 -35.93 -17.58 34.16
N GLU A 77 -36.93 -17.91 33.32
CA GLU A 77 -36.71 -18.79 32.17
C GLU A 77 -35.68 -18.23 31.18
N SER A 78 -35.78 -16.96 30.80
CA SER A 78 -34.83 -16.33 29.86
C SER A 78 -33.41 -16.20 30.41
N CYS A 79 -33.29 -15.94 31.73
CA CYS A 79 -31.99 -15.92 32.40
C CYS A 79 -31.40 -17.34 32.53
N TYR A 80 -32.22 -18.34 32.81
CA TYR A 80 -31.78 -19.74 32.90
C TYR A 80 -31.30 -20.25 31.55
N ASP A 81 -31.99 -19.95 30.45
CA ASP A 81 -31.57 -20.32 29.10
C ASP A 81 -30.23 -19.65 28.73
N ALA A 82 -30.05 -18.38 29.09
CA ALA A 82 -28.78 -17.71 28.87
C ALA A 82 -27.65 -18.29 29.71
N LEU A 83 -27.89 -18.64 30.98
CA LEU A 83 -26.93 -19.28 31.85
C LEU A 83 -26.57 -20.72 31.39
N ASP A 84 -27.54 -21.49 30.93
CA ASP A 84 -27.32 -22.82 30.35
C ASP A 84 -26.50 -22.74 29.05
N THR A 85 -26.77 -21.76 28.23
CA THR A 85 -25.99 -21.51 27.00
C THR A 85 -24.55 -21.09 27.33
N ILE A 86 -24.33 -20.22 28.34
CA ILE A 86 -23.00 -19.88 28.84
C ILE A 86 -22.29 -21.15 29.36
N TRP A 87 -22.98 -21.98 30.13
CA TRP A 87 -22.44 -23.23 30.63
C TRP A 87 -21.99 -24.18 29.52
N LYS A 88 -22.81 -24.39 28.48
CA LYS A 88 -22.49 -25.22 27.31
C LYS A 88 -21.26 -24.69 26.58
N ASN A 89 -21.18 -23.36 26.37
CA ASN A 89 -20.04 -22.74 25.70
C ASN A 89 -18.75 -22.81 26.53
N LEU A 90 -18.80 -22.58 27.84
CA LEU A 90 -17.64 -22.70 28.74
C LEU A 90 -17.16 -24.16 28.85
N SER A 91 -18.09 -25.12 28.92
CA SER A 91 -17.78 -26.55 28.95
C SER A 91 -17.13 -27.03 27.65
N SER A 92 -17.56 -26.51 26.51
CA SER A 92 -16.96 -26.84 25.20
C SER A 92 -15.50 -26.35 25.12
N LEU A 93 -15.20 -25.17 25.69
CA LEU A 93 -13.85 -24.62 25.78
C LEU A 93 -12.93 -25.48 26.66
N ASP A 94 -13.45 -26.04 27.74
CA ASP A 94 -12.64 -26.91 28.63
C ASP A 94 -12.32 -28.27 28.00
N LEU A 95 -13.25 -28.86 27.26
CA LEU A 95 -13.08 -30.12 26.54
C LEU A 95 -12.12 -29.99 25.33
N THR A 96 -12.07 -28.87 24.65
CA THR A 96 -11.15 -28.61 23.53
C THR A 96 -9.68 -28.53 23.98
N SER A 97 -9.44 -28.25 25.26
CA SER A 97 -8.08 -28.13 25.84
C SER A 97 -7.49 -29.46 26.32
N THR A 98 -8.27 -30.54 26.39
CA THR A 98 -7.86 -31.83 27.00
C THR A 98 -7.54 -32.91 26.00
N ARG A 99 -7.66 -32.73 24.69
CA ARG A 99 -7.15 -33.68 23.70
C ARG A 99 -5.63 -33.53 23.51
N ILE A 100 -4.88 -33.85 24.54
CA ILE A 100 -3.47 -34.25 24.46
C ILE A 100 -3.46 -35.66 23.91
N ASN A 101 -2.87 -35.87 22.75
CA ASN A 101 -2.73 -37.19 22.15
C ASN A 101 -1.80 -38.06 23.03
N PRO A 102 -2.27 -39.15 23.65
CA PRO A 102 -1.43 -39.98 24.55
C PRO A 102 -0.49 -40.95 23.83
N ALA A 103 -0.20 -40.77 22.55
CA ALA A 103 0.65 -41.66 21.77
C ALA A 103 2.06 -41.07 21.55
N ALA A 104 2.75 -40.68 22.62
CA ALA A 104 4.20 -40.46 22.63
C ALA A 104 4.72 -40.63 24.08
N SER A 105 4.64 -41.82 24.59
CA SER A 105 5.40 -42.22 25.75
C SER A 105 6.49 -43.18 25.28
N ASP A 106 7.73 -42.71 25.29
CA ASP A 106 8.88 -43.45 25.79
C ASP A 106 10.15 -42.65 25.50
N SER A 107 10.50 -41.85 26.47
CA SER A 107 11.87 -41.55 26.92
C SER A 107 11.92 -40.17 27.61
N ALA A 108 12.08 -40.25 28.93
CA ALA A 108 12.12 -39.10 29.84
C ALA A 108 13.51 -38.44 29.86
N SER A 109 14.01 -37.86 28.76
CA SER A 109 15.26 -37.10 28.75
C SER A 109 15.35 -35.95 27.76
N ASP A 110 14.29 -35.60 27.02
CA ASP A 110 14.34 -34.47 26.07
C ASP A 110 13.10 -33.57 26.17
N VAL A 111 12.78 -33.08 27.37
CA VAL A 111 11.65 -32.15 27.61
C VAL A 111 12.02 -30.69 27.38
N SER A 112 13.12 -30.38 26.75
CA SER A 112 13.53 -28.97 26.53
C SER A 112 13.26 -28.39 25.14
N LYS A 113 12.68 -29.13 24.19
CA LYS A 113 12.28 -28.61 22.85
C LYS A 113 11.07 -29.33 22.24
N GLY A 114 10.11 -29.74 23.04
CA GLY A 114 8.86 -30.29 22.54
C GLY A 114 7.97 -29.16 22.01
N GLN A 115 7.88 -28.99 20.70
CA GLN A 115 6.78 -28.26 20.07
C GLN A 115 5.48 -28.99 20.43
N LEU A 116 4.74 -28.48 21.39
CA LEU A 116 3.34 -28.84 21.62
C LEU A 116 2.56 -28.36 20.38
N ILE A 117 2.38 -29.26 19.41
CA ILE A 117 1.46 -29.03 18.28
C ILE A 117 0.05 -29.22 18.86
N ILE A 118 -0.49 -28.15 19.44
CA ILE A 118 -1.90 -28.07 19.77
C ILE A 118 -2.62 -27.78 18.46
N ILE A 119 -3.26 -28.78 17.88
CA ILE A 119 -4.13 -28.63 16.73
C ILE A 119 -5.38 -27.87 17.20
N TRP A 120 -5.32 -26.54 17.14
CA TRP A 120 -6.46 -25.69 17.42
C TRP A 120 -7.32 -25.60 16.16
N ASN A 121 -8.59 -25.98 16.28
CA ASN A 121 -9.56 -25.62 15.25
C ASN A 121 -9.97 -24.16 15.49
N GLU A 122 -9.29 -23.24 14.79
CA GLU A 122 -9.48 -21.78 14.95
C GLU A 122 -10.91 -21.34 14.66
N ASP A 123 -11.59 -21.99 13.73
CA ASP A 123 -12.98 -21.69 13.38
C ASP A 123 -13.94 -22.08 14.51
N SER A 124 -13.71 -23.21 15.16
CA SER A 124 -14.47 -23.62 16.35
C SER A 124 -14.29 -22.65 17.52
N LEU A 125 -13.05 -22.17 17.73
CA LEU A 125 -12.78 -21.17 18.79
C LEU A 125 -13.41 -19.83 18.48
N LYS A 126 -13.39 -19.38 17.22
CA LYS A 126 -14.08 -18.14 16.78
C LYS A 126 -15.60 -18.26 16.96
N GLN A 127 -16.16 -19.41 16.62
CA GLN A 127 -17.59 -19.65 16.80
C GLN A 127 -17.98 -19.63 18.29
N THR A 128 -17.18 -20.28 19.14
CA THR A 128 -17.43 -20.30 20.61
C THR A 128 -17.27 -18.91 21.21
N LEU A 129 -16.28 -18.12 20.75
CA LEU A 129 -16.10 -16.73 21.14
C LEU A 129 -17.32 -15.86 20.76
N HIS A 130 -17.83 -16.05 19.55
CA HIS A 130 -19.02 -15.35 19.09
C HIS A 130 -20.25 -15.72 19.94
N ASN A 131 -20.46 -16.99 20.20
CA ASN A 131 -21.57 -17.47 21.02
C ASN A 131 -21.50 -16.98 22.47
N LEU A 132 -20.31 -16.96 23.08
CA LEU A 132 -20.12 -16.39 24.43
C LEU A 132 -20.42 -14.91 24.46
N LYS A 133 -19.98 -14.16 23.47
CA LYS A 133 -20.21 -12.73 23.35
C LYS A 133 -21.70 -12.41 23.22
N THR A 134 -22.42 -13.10 22.34
CA THR A 134 -23.86 -12.90 22.14
C THR A 134 -24.66 -13.27 23.39
N THR A 135 -24.36 -14.38 24.01
CA THR A 135 -25.09 -14.82 25.22
C THR A 135 -24.81 -13.91 26.40
N ARG A 136 -23.58 -13.41 26.58
CA ARG A 136 -23.23 -12.40 27.58
C ARG A 136 -24.01 -11.11 27.37
N GLN A 137 -24.12 -10.65 26.14
CA GLN A 137 -24.89 -9.45 25.80
C GLN A 137 -26.38 -9.61 26.12
N SER A 138 -26.95 -10.77 25.80
CA SER A 138 -28.34 -11.07 26.17
C SER A 138 -28.57 -11.08 27.68
N LEU A 139 -27.66 -11.71 28.45
CA LEU A 139 -27.75 -11.71 29.91
C LEU A 139 -27.57 -10.32 30.50
N ALA A 140 -26.61 -9.52 29.98
CA ALA A 140 -26.40 -8.15 30.41
C ALA A 140 -27.62 -7.26 30.13
N PHE A 141 -28.27 -7.47 28.96
CA PHE A 141 -29.51 -6.79 28.62
C PHE A 141 -30.65 -7.12 29.62
N LEU A 142 -30.85 -8.40 29.91
CA LEU A 142 -31.85 -8.85 30.88
C LEU A 142 -31.58 -8.25 32.27
N LEU A 143 -30.34 -8.17 32.70
CA LEU A 143 -29.95 -7.55 33.98
C LEU A 143 -30.17 -6.04 34.00
N ASN A 144 -30.08 -5.35 32.88
CA ASN A 144 -30.35 -3.91 32.80
C ASN A 144 -31.84 -3.59 32.69
N CYS A 145 -32.70 -4.57 32.42
CA CYS A 145 -34.17 -4.40 32.49
C CYS A 145 -34.71 -4.36 33.92
N VAL A 146 -33.89 -4.65 34.94
CA VAL A 146 -34.28 -4.54 36.35
C VAL A 146 -34.23 -3.07 36.77
N PRO A 147 -35.34 -2.48 37.27
CA PRO A 147 -35.41 -1.07 37.63
C PRO A 147 -34.41 -0.70 38.74
N SER A 148 -33.60 0.33 38.48
CA SER A 148 -32.53 0.80 39.40
C SER A 148 -33.04 1.49 40.68
N GLU A 149 -34.34 1.70 40.82
CA GLU A 149 -34.90 2.44 41.94
C GLU A 149 -34.85 1.72 43.31
N HIS A 150 -34.51 0.43 43.31
CA HIS A 150 -34.46 -0.38 44.55
C HIS A 150 -33.06 -0.70 45.08
N VAL A 151 -32.02 -0.17 44.48
CA VAL A 151 -30.62 -0.40 44.88
C VAL A 151 -30.11 0.67 45.88
N THR A 152 -30.94 1.62 46.28
CA THR A 152 -30.55 2.66 47.24
C THR A 152 -31.04 2.35 48.65
N SER A 153 -30.39 1.51 49.39
CA SER A 153 -30.08 1.70 50.82
C SER A 153 -29.36 0.50 51.41
N LYS A 154 -28.22 0.76 51.95
CA LYS A 154 -27.27 -0.10 52.70
C LYS A 154 -26.19 -0.77 51.87
N ASN A 155 -25.04 -0.16 51.91
CA ASN A 155 -23.69 -0.60 51.52
C ASN A 155 -23.09 0.09 50.31
N HIS A 156 -23.08 1.42 50.30
CA HIS A 156 -22.27 2.21 49.34
C HIS A 156 -20.76 2.01 49.50
N SER A 157 -20.27 1.48 50.63
CA SER A 157 -18.82 1.36 50.86
C SER A 157 -18.18 0.12 50.28
N THR A 158 -18.91 -0.97 50.11
CA THR A 158 -18.36 -2.26 49.59
C THR A 158 -18.43 -2.32 48.06
N PHE A 159 -19.37 -1.61 47.45
CA PHE A 159 -19.50 -1.62 45.97
C PHE A 159 -18.47 -0.69 45.32
N MET A 160 -18.11 0.42 45.97
CA MET A 160 -17.06 1.32 45.45
C MET A 160 -15.67 0.75 45.58
N HIS A 161 -15.41 -0.26 46.40
CA HIS A 161 -14.11 -0.93 46.47
C HIS A 161 -13.89 -2.01 45.42
N SER A 162 -14.96 -2.64 44.92
CA SER A 162 -14.82 -3.63 43.83
C SER A 162 -14.79 -2.97 42.43
N SER A 163 -15.44 -1.82 42.26
CA SER A 163 -15.35 -1.02 41.03
C SER A 163 -14.03 -0.25 40.88
N ARG A 164 -13.28 -0.03 42.00
CA ARG A 164 -11.94 0.57 41.95
C ARG A 164 -10.82 -0.39 41.52
N LEU A 165 -11.08 -1.68 41.35
CA LEU A 165 -10.11 -2.65 40.89
C LEU A 165 -10.07 -2.85 39.35
N VAL A 166 -10.85 -2.07 38.60
CA VAL A 166 -10.85 -2.09 37.13
C VAL A 166 -10.65 -0.67 36.54
N SER A 167 -10.27 0.32 37.36
CA SER A 167 -9.68 1.54 36.82
C SER A 167 -8.19 1.28 36.56
N TRP A 168 -7.85 0.91 35.35
CA TRP A 168 -6.49 1.02 34.88
C TRP A 168 -6.15 2.49 34.82
N ASP A 169 -5.32 2.92 35.77
CA ASP A 169 -4.66 4.23 35.75
C ASP A 169 -3.75 4.31 34.52
N TYR A 170 -4.29 4.74 33.39
CA TYR A 170 -3.51 5.50 32.46
C TYR A 170 -3.52 6.95 32.89
N ALA A 171 -2.69 7.26 33.88
CA ALA A 171 -2.26 8.61 34.14
C ALA A 171 -1.48 9.08 32.88
N ILE A 172 -2.19 9.70 31.93
CA ILE A 172 -1.55 10.51 30.90
C ILE A 172 -0.92 11.69 31.60
N SER A 173 0.40 11.67 31.67
CA SER A 173 1.19 12.77 32.22
C SER A 173 0.82 14.09 31.54
N PRO A 174 0.56 15.19 32.30
CA PRO A 174 0.20 16.50 31.74
C PRO A 174 1.27 17.17 30.89
N ALA A 175 2.41 16.53 30.68
CA ALA A 175 3.56 17.12 29.98
C ALA A 175 3.49 17.08 28.44
N ILE A 176 2.47 16.46 27.80
CA ILE A 176 2.38 16.35 26.33
C ILE A 176 1.41 17.36 25.72
N LEU A 177 0.67 18.13 26.51
CA LEU A 177 -0.32 19.12 26.03
C LEU A 177 0.24 20.51 25.70
N ASN A 178 1.56 20.69 25.66
CA ASN A 178 2.15 22.02 25.45
C ASN A 178 3.18 22.07 24.31
N LYS A 179 2.82 21.63 23.11
CA LYS A 179 3.50 22.04 21.87
C LYS A 179 2.55 21.90 20.65
N GLY A 180 1.59 22.78 20.56
CA GLY A 180 0.74 22.97 19.39
C GLY A 180 1.02 24.33 18.75
N SER A 181 1.71 24.35 17.65
CA SER A 181 1.96 25.51 16.82
C SER A 181 0.66 26.06 16.23
N ARG A 182 0.45 27.36 16.46
CA ARG A 182 -0.64 28.18 15.92
C ARG A 182 -0.55 28.26 14.39
N LEU A 183 -1.55 27.73 13.71
CA LEU A 183 -1.92 28.16 12.37
C LEU A 183 -3.21 28.98 12.45
N ARG A 184 -3.09 30.25 12.08
CA ARG A 184 -4.21 31.19 11.96
C ARG A 184 -5.05 30.81 10.75
N LEU A 185 -6.33 30.53 10.95
CA LEU A 185 -7.36 30.60 9.95
C LEU A 185 -8.31 31.74 10.31
N SER A 186 -8.48 32.66 9.37
CA SER A 186 -9.23 33.90 9.46
C SER A 186 -10.72 33.67 9.67
N THR A 187 -11.18 34.22 10.70
CA THR A 187 -12.48 34.83 11.07
C THR A 187 -13.59 34.87 10.03
N ILE A 188 -14.60 34.01 10.25
CA ILE A 188 -16.01 34.38 10.14
C ILE A 188 -16.59 34.06 11.51
N GLY A 189 -16.96 35.12 12.28
CA GLY A 189 -17.42 34.99 13.65
C GLY A 189 -18.76 34.26 13.73
N PRO A 190 -18.91 33.31 14.67
CA PRO A 190 -20.22 32.79 15.01
C PRO A 190 -21.01 33.85 15.76
N ARG A 191 -22.26 34.06 15.34
CA ARG A 191 -23.23 34.81 16.12
C ARG A 191 -23.32 34.19 17.53
N PRO A 192 -23.49 34.97 18.59
CA PRO A 192 -23.61 34.44 19.95
C PRO A 192 -24.82 33.48 20.00
N ARG A 193 -24.58 32.25 20.38
CA ARG A 193 -25.61 31.24 20.64
C ARG A 193 -26.30 31.64 21.94
N PRO A 194 -27.65 31.60 22.01
CA PRO A 194 -28.33 31.75 23.29
C PRO A 194 -27.88 30.60 24.22
N ASP A 195 -27.56 30.96 25.43
CA ASP A 195 -27.13 30.08 26.50
C ASP A 195 -28.27 29.11 26.84
N VAL A 196 -28.12 27.82 26.48
CA VAL A 196 -29.13 26.77 26.62
C VAL A 196 -29.10 26.18 28.04
N SER A 197 -28.32 26.74 28.96
CA SER A 197 -28.21 26.27 30.35
C SER A 197 -29.37 26.68 31.25
N SER A 198 -30.31 27.52 30.80
CA SER A 198 -31.52 27.86 31.51
C SER A 198 -32.77 27.20 30.93
N ILE A 199 -32.80 25.85 30.97
CA ILE A 199 -34.08 25.16 30.82
C ILE A 199 -34.84 25.37 32.11
N CYS A 200 -35.85 26.20 31.96
CA CYS A 200 -36.83 26.65 32.96
C CYS A 200 -37.19 25.61 34.01
N ASP A 201 -37.29 26.10 35.21
CA ASP A 201 -37.96 25.51 36.35
C ASP A 201 -39.27 24.79 35.93
N LEU A 202 -39.17 23.46 35.74
CA LEU A 202 -40.25 22.61 35.23
C LEU A 202 -41.41 22.41 36.22
N SER A 203 -41.35 22.98 37.43
CA SER A 203 -42.34 22.76 38.49
C SER A 203 -43.74 23.36 38.20
N GLY A 204 -43.81 24.49 37.47
CA GLY A 204 -45.08 25.06 37.04
C GLY A 204 -45.69 24.37 35.78
N LEU A 205 -44.85 23.80 34.94
CA LEU A 205 -45.23 23.14 33.68
C LEU A 205 -45.73 21.68 33.87
N HIS A 206 -45.34 21.02 34.95
CA HIS A 206 -45.71 19.63 35.22
C HIS A 206 -47.25 19.43 35.34
N SER A 207 -47.97 20.41 35.89
CA SER A 207 -49.43 20.40 35.96
C SER A 207 -50.07 20.59 34.54
N ALA A 208 -49.51 21.44 33.73
CA ALA A 208 -49.97 21.65 32.35
C ALA A 208 -49.63 20.42 31.44
N MET A 209 -48.47 19.80 31.63
CA MET A 209 -48.06 18.60 30.95
C MET A 209 -48.99 17.40 31.18
N LYS A 210 -49.45 17.20 32.44
CA LYS A 210 -50.44 16.14 32.75
C LYS A 210 -51.79 16.36 32.05
N ARG A 211 -52.18 17.64 31.78
CA ARG A 211 -53.45 17.98 31.09
C ARG A 211 -53.34 17.91 29.57
N LEU A 212 -52.12 17.96 29.00
CA LEU A 212 -51.87 17.90 27.58
C LEU A 212 -51.86 16.46 27.04
N ARG A 213 -51.60 15.44 27.87
CA ARG A 213 -51.58 14.04 27.44
C ARG A 213 -52.96 13.65 26.88
N PRO A 214 -53.06 13.13 25.63
CA PRO A 214 -54.29 12.66 25.06
C PRO A 214 -54.75 11.39 25.79
N LEU A 215 -56.04 11.35 26.15
CA LEU A 215 -56.67 10.13 26.63
C LEU A 215 -57.04 9.25 25.41
N PRO A 216 -57.09 7.90 25.55
CA PRO A 216 -57.56 7.03 24.50
C PRO A 216 -58.92 7.49 23.98
N GLY A 217 -59.04 7.65 22.65
CA GLY A 217 -60.28 8.11 22.01
C GLY A 217 -60.47 9.64 21.98
N THR A 218 -59.44 10.45 22.25
CA THR A 218 -59.51 11.92 22.15
C THR A 218 -59.87 12.38 20.75
N LEU A 219 -61.01 13.06 20.57
CA LEU A 219 -61.41 13.69 19.30
C LEU A 219 -60.79 15.10 19.23
N TYR A 220 -60.00 15.38 18.22
CA TYR A 220 -59.42 16.70 17.97
C TYR A 220 -60.37 17.58 17.13
N LYS A 221 -60.38 18.86 17.42
CA LYS A 221 -61.12 19.86 16.67
C LYS A 221 -60.26 20.34 15.48
N GLN A 222 -60.74 20.06 14.28
CA GLN A 222 -60.09 20.58 13.06
C GLN A 222 -60.92 21.78 12.53
N SER A 223 -60.30 22.96 12.46
CA SER A 223 -60.79 24.12 11.74
C SER A 223 -59.58 24.80 11.06
N MET A 224 -59.76 25.17 9.80
CA MET A 224 -58.70 25.87 9.05
C MET A 224 -58.16 27.12 9.77
N ARG A 225 -59.01 27.83 10.49
CA ARG A 225 -58.64 29.05 11.23
C ARG A 225 -57.77 28.71 12.43
N THR A 226 -58.17 27.74 13.22
CA THR A 226 -57.46 27.36 14.43
C THR A 226 -56.12 26.66 14.13
N THR A 227 -56.04 25.87 13.05
CA THR A 227 -54.80 25.31 12.58
C THR A 227 -53.83 26.40 12.13
N LYS A 228 -54.30 27.43 11.41
CA LYS A 228 -53.50 28.57 11.00
C LYS A 228 -52.96 29.34 12.23
N GLU A 229 -53.81 29.59 13.24
CA GLU A 229 -53.44 30.27 14.49
C GLU A 229 -52.38 29.49 15.24
N LEU A 230 -52.40 28.13 15.28
CA LEU A 230 -51.37 27.28 15.85
C LEU A 230 -50.02 27.47 15.14
N HIS A 231 -50.02 27.39 13.83
CA HIS A 231 -48.79 27.59 13.03
C HIS A 231 -48.22 29.00 13.15
N ASP A 232 -49.10 30.04 13.20
CA ASP A 232 -48.69 31.43 13.35
C ASP A 232 -48.14 31.67 14.80
N ALA A 233 -48.64 30.97 15.81
CA ALA A 233 -48.09 30.99 17.18
C ALA A 233 -46.72 30.33 17.25
N ILE A 234 -46.52 29.19 16.57
CA ILE A 234 -45.21 28.53 16.45
C ILE A 234 -44.22 29.44 15.75
N ASP A 235 -44.63 30.10 14.66
CA ASP A 235 -43.75 31.01 13.93
C ASP A 235 -43.29 32.20 14.76
N ARG A 236 -44.10 32.68 15.68
CA ARG A 236 -43.78 33.75 16.63
C ARG A 236 -43.00 33.27 17.87
N GLY A 237 -42.93 31.96 18.10
CA GLY A 237 -42.36 31.41 19.32
C GLY A 237 -43.23 31.64 20.58
N ASP A 238 -44.52 31.85 20.40
CA ASP A 238 -45.45 32.14 21.51
C ASP A 238 -45.94 30.85 22.20
N GLU A 239 -45.18 30.44 23.22
CA GLU A 239 -45.42 29.20 24.00
C GLU A 239 -46.80 29.23 24.68
N ALA A 240 -47.22 30.37 25.24
CA ALA A 240 -48.46 30.48 25.92
C ALA A 240 -49.66 30.32 24.98
N ALA A 241 -49.60 30.91 23.80
CA ALA A 241 -50.62 30.73 22.78
C ALA A 241 -50.69 29.28 22.28
N VAL A 242 -49.52 28.63 22.05
CA VAL A 242 -49.47 27.21 21.63
C VAL A 242 -50.10 26.31 22.69
N VAL A 243 -49.73 26.44 23.96
CA VAL A 243 -50.31 25.65 25.07
C VAL A 243 -51.81 25.89 25.17
N LYS A 244 -52.28 27.14 25.08
CA LYS A 244 -53.72 27.47 25.11
C LYS A 244 -54.51 26.79 23.97
N LEU A 245 -53.94 26.81 22.76
CA LEU A 245 -54.55 26.19 21.58
C LEU A 245 -54.59 24.66 21.71
N LEU A 246 -53.50 24.02 22.21
CA LEU A 246 -53.47 22.58 22.47
C LEU A 246 -54.43 22.15 23.56
N LEU A 247 -54.65 22.95 24.63
CA LEU A 247 -55.66 22.69 25.62
C LEU A 247 -57.10 22.80 25.11
N GLN A 248 -57.33 23.54 24.01
CA GLN A 248 -58.60 23.56 23.28
C GLN A 248 -58.81 22.32 22.37
N ARG A 249 -57.88 21.33 22.44
CA ARG A 249 -57.88 20.10 21.68
C ARG A 249 -57.79 20.31 20.16
N ILE A 250 -57.00 21.27 19.74
CA ILE A 250 -56.62 21.42 18.34
C ILE A 250 -55.65 20.29 17.97
N ASP A 251 -55.82 19.74 16.80
CA ASP A 251 -54.98 18.65 16.30
C ASP A 251 -53.51 19.10 16.19
N PRO A 252 -52.59 18.51 16.98
CA PRO A 252 -51.17 18.87 16.99
C PRO A 252 -50.44 18.39 15.76
N SER A 253 -51.04 17.56 14.91
CA SER A 253 -50.46 17.00 13.67
C SER A 253 -50.95 17.69 12.42
N ALA A 254 -52.02 18.53 12.49
CA ALA A 254 -52.66 19.12 11.33
C ALA A 254 -51.70 20.07 10.55
N PRO A 255 -51.36 19.77 9.29
CA PRO A 255 -50.50 20.66 8.52
C PRO A 255 -51.24 21.95 8.14
N ARG A 256 -50.50 23.04 7.99
CA ARG A 256 -51.05 24.31 7.51
C ARG A 256 -51.56 24.15 6.06
N PHE A 257 -52.72 24.72 5.74
CA PHE A 257 -53.24 24.71 4.38
C PHE A 257 -52.19 25.30 3.41
N GLY A 258 -51.87 24.52 2.35
CA GLY A 258 -50.83 24.87 1.38
C GLY A 258 -49.37 24.56 1.83
N SER A 259 -49.15 23.96 3.00
CA SER A 259 -47.84 23.49 3.48
C SER A 259 -47.94 22.03 3.88
N LYS A 260 -46.93 21.24 3.55
CA LYS A 260 -46.82 19.84 3.99
C LYS A 260 -46.20 19.69 5.39
N LEU A 261 -45.75 20.80 6.01
CA LEU A 261 -45.05 20.77 7.28
C LEU A 261 -46.05 20.65 8.43
N SER A 262 -45.87 19.61 9.27
CA SER A 262 -46.60 19.48 10.53
C SER A 262 -46.17 20.58 11.53
N PRO A 263 -47.01 20.88 12.52
CA PRO A 263 -46.67 21.80 13.60
C PRO A 263 -45.37 21.43 14.32
N LEU A 264 -45.19 20.14 14.63
CA LEU A 264 -44.01 19.64 15.33
C LEU A 264 -42.74 19.81 14.46
N ARG A 265 -42.79 19.43 13.21
CA ARG A 265 -41.66 19.66 12.28
C ARG A 265 -41.34 21.13 12.11
N ARG A 266 -42.33 21.99 12.10
CA ARG A 266 -42.15 23.43 12.04
C ARG A 266 -41.42 23.96 13.28
N ALA A 267 -41.79 23.48 14.48
CA ALA A 267 -41.11 23.83 15.74
C ALA A 267 -39.65 23.34 15.73
N LEU A 268 -39.37 22.15 15.18
CA LEU A 268 -38.01 21.64 15.02
C LEU A 268 -37.20 22.53 14.07
N ASN A 269 -37.76 22.85 12.89
CA ASN A 269 -37.08 23.70 11.89
C ASN A 269 -36.77 25.10 12.43
N ARG A 270 -37.62 25.60 13.36
CA ARG A 270 -37.40 26.89 14.06
C ARG A 270 -36.47 26.76 15.24
N GLN A 271 -36.09 25.55 15.65
CA GLN A 271 -35.25 25.25 16.79
C GLN A 271 -35.84 25.80 18.11
N ILE A 272 -37.14 25.57 18.32
CA ILE A 272 -37.84 25.95 19.54
C ILE A 272 -38.18 24.70 20.39
N PRO A 273 -37.30 24.29 21.33
CA PRO A 273 -37.41 23.02 22.07
C PRO A 273 -38.64 22.93 22.94
N SER A 274 -39.06 24.03 23.59
CA SER A 274 -40.21 24.10 24.46
C SER A 274 -41.51 23.79 23.69
N ILE A 275 -41.72 24.47 22.55
CA ILE A 275 -42.91 24.25 21.71
C ILE A 275 -42.90 22.83 21.13
N ALA A 276 -41.75 22.37 20.69
CA ALA A 276 -41.60 20.98 20.17
C ALA A 276 -41.98 19.95 21.25
N THR A 277 -41.57 20.19 22.50
CA THR A 277 -41.91 19.35 23.66
C THR A 277 -43.44 19.34 23.93
N PHE A 278 -44.09 20.51 23.91
CA PHE A 278 -45.53 20.58 24.10
C PHE A 278 -46.31 19.86 23.01
N LEU A 279 -45.91 20.04 21.77
CA LEU A 279 -46.55 19.39 20.63
C LEU A 279 -46.40 17.85 20.69
N ALA A 280 -45.19 17.37 21.01
CA ALA A 280 -44.92 15.94 21.16
C ALA A 280 -45.77 15.32 22.26
N ILE A 281 -45.84 15.96 23.46
CA ILE A 281 -46.67 15.50 24.60
C ILE A 281 -48.17 15.56 24.27
N ALA A 282 -48.60 16.52 23.45
CA ALA A 282 -50.00 16.64 23.01
C ALA A 282 -50.41 15.56 21.98
N GLY A 283 -49.51 14.68 21.61
CA GLY A 283 -49.75 13.56 20.68
C GLY A 283 -49.60 13.91 19.21
N ALA A 284 -48.66 14.82 18.88
CA ALA A 284 -48.28 15.05 17.50
C ALA A 284 -47.73 13.78 16.88
N ASP A 285 -47.94 13.64 15.54
CA ASP A 285 -47.38 12.53 14.81
C ASP A 285 -45.85 12.57 14.81
N LEU A 286 -45.23 11.54 15.40
CA LEU A 286 -43.78 11.42 15.53
C LEU A 286 -43.14 10.79 14.26
N GLU A 287 -43.95 10.17 13.39
CA GLU A 287 -43.48 9.52 12.18
C GLU A 287 -43.65 10.41 10.93
N ASP A 288 -44.04 11.68 11.13
CA ASP A 288 -44.07 12.66 10.07
C ASP A 288 -42.72 12.75 9.37
N ARG A 289 -42.69 12.65 8.05
CA ARG A 289 -41.47 12.63 7.24
C ARG A 289 -41.24 13.95 6.53
N GLY A 290 -40.00 14.44 6.65
CA GLY A 290 -39.53 15.60 5.89
C GLY A 290 -39.22 15.30 4.44
N ASP A 291 -38.78 16.33 3.71
CA ASP A 291 -38.45 16.23 2.28
C ASP A 291 -37.31 15.22 2.00
N GLN A 292 -36.44 15.01 2.97
CA GLN A 292 -35.36 14.01 2.92
C GLN A 292 -35.75 12.64 3.52
N GLY A 293 -37.05 12.40 3.77
CA GLY A 293 -37.54 11.18 4.38
C GLY A 293 -37.24 11.03 5.87
N ASP A 294 -36.62 12.02 6.49
CA ASP A 294 -36.25 12.03 7.90
C ASP A 294 -37.48 12.14 8.80
N THR A 295 -37.56 11.29 9.84
CA THR A 295 -38.59 11.37 10.88
C THR A 295 -38.32 12.53 11.86
N ILE A 296 -39.28 12.80 12.71
CA ILE A 296 -39.13 13.82 13.79
C ILE A 296 -37.88 13.51 14.65
N LEU A 297 -37.67 12.24 15.01
CA LEU A 297 -36.52 11.82 15.81
C LEU A 297 -35.19 12.08 15.09
N ILE A 298 -35.08 11.69 13.80
CA ILE A 298 -33.88 11.95 12.99
C ILE A 298 -33.65 13.45 12.88
N SER A 299 -34.69 14.25 12.63
CA SER A 299 -34.58 15.71 12.55
C SER A 299 -34.13 16.34 13.88
N ALA A 300 -34.66 15.85 15.00
CA ALA A 300 -34.26 16.31 16.34
C ALA A 300 -32.73 16.09 16.57
N VAL A 301 -32.22 14.92 16.22
CA VAL A 301 -30.79 14.61 16.29
C VAL A 301 -29.98 15.49 15.35
N LYS A 302 -30.39 15.64 14.08
CA LYS A 302 -29.72 16.50 13.09
C LYS A 302 -29.63 17.95 13.54
N TYR A 303 -30.70 18.49 14.09
CA TYR A 303 -30.75 19.88 14.58
C TYR A 303 -30.12 20.05 15.95
N GLY A 304 -29.78 18.93 16.62
CA GLY A 304 -29.11 18.88 17.89
C GLY A 304 -29.98 19.36 19.04
N PHE A 305 -31.14 18.84 19.12
CA PHE A 305 -31.96 18.97 20.33
C PHE A 305 -31.33 18.22 21.51
N SER A 306 -31.70 18.60 22.73
CA SER A 306 -31.11 18.01 23.94
C SER A 306 -31.46 16.52 24.07
N ASP A 307 -30.62 15.79 24.80
CA ASP A 307 -30.81 14.36 25.11
C ASP A 307 -32.14 14.08 25.79
N LYS A 308 -32.59 15.02 26.66
CA LYS A 308 -33.90 14.95 27.34
C LYS A 308 -35.04 14.98 26.34
N PHE A 309 -34.96 15.77 25.28
CA PHE A 309 -35.99 15.82 24.26
C PHE A 309 -35.97 14.56 23.38
N ILE A 310 -34.77 14.06 23.04
CA ILE A 310 -34.59 12.81 22.28
C ILE A 310 -35.17 11.63 23.10
N SER A 311 -34.85 11.55 24.41
CA SER A 311 -35.41 10.55 25.31
C SER A 311 -36.95 10.64 25.37
N LEU A 312 -37.50 11.85 25.50
CA LEU A 312 -38.95 12.05 25.50
C LEU A 312 -39.59 11.53 24.20
N LEU A 313 -39.00 11.79 23.03
CA LEU A 313 -39.54 11.27 21.77
C LEU A 313 -39.56 9.74 21.75
N CYS A 314 -38.47 9.12 22.25
CA CYS A 314 -38.41 7.66 22.38
C CYS A 314 -39.44 7.11 23.34
N ASP A 315 -39.62 7.75 24.52
CA ASP A 315 -40.61 7.38 25.54
C ASP A 315 -42.06 7.54 25.03
N LEU A 316 -42.30 8.48 24.13
CA LEU A 316 -43.59 8.68 23.47
C LEU A 316 -43.83 7.70 22.32
N GLY A 317 -42.88 6.81 22.01
CA GLY A 317 -43.02 5.75 21.05
C GLY A 317 -42.57 6.09 19.63
N ALA A 318 -41.65 7.08 19.45
CA ALA A 318 -41.02 7.33 18.17
C ALA A 318 -40.23 6.11 17.70
N PHE A 319 -40.34 5.80 16.40
CA PHE A 319 -39.68 4.63 15.84
C PHE A 319 -38.17 4.86 15.70
N VAL A 320 -37.41 4.39 16.70
CA VAL A 320 -35.97 4.66 16.85
C VAL A 320 -35.15 4.20 15.63
N ASN A 321 -35.56 3.09 15.02
CA ASN A 321 -34.87 2.49 13.86
C ASN A 321 -35.43 2.95 12.52
N ALA A 322 -36.23 4.02 12.46
CA ALA A 322 -36.60 4.65 11.19
C ALA A 322 -35.38 5.16 10.45
N VAL A 323 -35.46 5.20 9.11
CA VAL A 323 -34.38 5.68 8.26
C VAL A 323 -34.86 6.81 7.35
N ASP A 324 -33.93 7.70 7.00
CA ASP A 324 -34.12 8.73 5.98
C ASP A 324 -33.95 8.18 4.55
N SER A 325 -34.03 9.06 3.55
CA SER A 325 -33.86 8.71 2.15
C SER A 325 -32.47 8.15 1.79
N MET A 326 -31.46 8.37 2.64
CA MET A 326 -30.11 7.81 2.47
C MET A 326 -29.96 6.47 3.21
N GLY A 327 -31.01 5.99 3.90
CA GLY A 327 -30.95 4.81 4.75
C GLY A 327 -30.30 5.06 6.13
N CYS A 328 -30.00 6.31 6.48
CA CYS A 328 -29.40 6.65 7.75
C CYS A 328 -30.46 6.70 8.86
N SER A 329 -30.22 6.01 9.97
CA SER A 329 -31.05 6.07 11.18
C SER A 329 -30.63 7.24 12.08
N ALA A 330 -31.41 7.51 13.14
CA ALA A 330 -31.06 8.48 14.18
C ALA A 330 -29.67 8.17 14.78
N VAL A 331 -29.34 6.89 14.99
CA VAL A 331 -28.02 6.46 15.49
C VAL A 331 -26.87 6.87 14.55
N HIS A 332 -27.04 6.77 13.23
CA HIS A 332 -26.06 7.26 12.27
C HIS A 332 -25.79 8.76 12.41
N HIS A 333 -26.87 9.54 12.50
CA HIS A 333 -26.76 11.00 12.65
C HIS A 333 -26.16 11.42 13.99
N ALA A 334 -26.49 10.72 15.08
CA ALA A 334 -25.85 10.92 16.38
C ALA A 334 -24.35 10.58 16.33
N ALA A 335 -23.99 9.48 15.68
CA ALA A 335 -22.60 9.05 15.52
C ALA A 335 -21.75 10.04 14.72
N MET A 336 -22.35 10.73 13.75
CA MET A 336 -21.67 11.77 12.94
C MET A 336 -21.62 13.13 13.63
N SER A 337 -22.41 13.35 14.68
CA SER A 337 -22.50 14.64 15.37
C SER A 337 -21.19 15.05 16.03
N SER A 338 -20.92 16.35 16.05
CA SER A 338 -19.76 16.93 16.76
C SER A 338 -20.05 17.28 18.21
N ARG A 339 -21.23 16.95 18.69
CA ARG A 339 -21.67 17.34 20.03
C ARG A 339 -21.19 16.32 21.06
N GLU A 340 -20.90 16.81 22.25
CA GLU A 340 -20.54 15.99 23.40
C GLU A 340 -21.78 15.41 24.09
N ASP A 341 -22.98 15.68 23.54
CA ASP A 341 -24.27 15.24 24.07
C ASP A 341 -24.39 13.70 24.02
N ASP A 342 -25.11 13.13 24.98
CA ASP A 342 -25.32 11.69 25.10
C ASP A 342 -26.47 11.15 24.24
N ALA A 343 -26.87 11.90 23.19
CA ALA A 343 -27.93 11.48 22.27
C ALA A 343 -27.70 10.07 21.69
N LEU A 344 -26.45 9.70 21.41
CA LEU A 344 -26.10 8.36 20.96
C LEU A 344 -26.44 7.29 21.99
N ALA A 345 -26.07 7.50 23.24
CA ALA A 345 -26.39 6.58 24.35
C ALA A 345 -27.91 6.46 24.55
N VAL A 346 -28.63 7.59 24.55
CA VAL A 346 -30.10 7.61 24.70
C VAL A 346 -30.77 6.78 23.60
N LEU A 347 -30.36 6.96 22.33
CA LEU A 347 -30.92 6.22 21.21
C LEU A 347 -30.64 4.72 21.28
N ILE A 348 -29.43 4.32 21.70
CA ILE A 348 -29.06 2.91 21.83
C ILE A 348 -29.86 2.27 23.00
N HIS A 349 -30.00 2.96 24.15
CA HIS A 349 -30.82 2.47 25.26
C HIS A 349 -32.29 2.35 24.86
N ALA A 350 -32.78 3.20 23.96
CA ALA A 350 -34.14 3.11 23.43
C ALA A 350 -34.31 2.00 22.36
N GLY A 351 -33.31 1.14 22.13
CA GLY A 351 -33.38 0.04 21.19
C GLY A 351 -32.88 0.40 19.77
N GLY A 352 -32.06 1.44 19.66
CA GLY A 352 -31.42 1.82 18.40
C GLY A 352 -30.40 0.76 17.95
N ASP A 353 -30.50 0.36 16.70
CA ASP A 353 -29.61 -0.64 16.09
C ASP A 353 -28.22 -0.01 15.82
N VAL A 354 -27.20 -0.51 16.53
CA VAL A 354 -25.83 0.00 16.46
C VAL A 354 -25.10 -0.39 15.19
N ASP A 355 -25.56 -1.46 14.52
CA ASP A 355 -24.93 -2.01 13.30
C ASP A 355 -25.81 -1.86 12.05
N ARG A 356 -26.86 -1.03 12.14
CA ARG A 356 -27.71 -0.76 11.00
C ARG A 356 -26.89 -0.22 9.84
N ARG A 357 -27.22 -0.69 8.63
CA ARG A 357 -26.53 -0.26 7.41
C ARG A 357 -27.37 0.74 6.65
N ASP A 358 -26.75 1.84 6.22
CA ASP A 358 -27.34 2.78 5.27
C ASP A 358 -27.28 2.26 3.82
N LEU A 359 -27.77 3.05 2.85
CA LEU A 359 -27.72 2.67 1.42
C LEU A 359 -26.30 2.47 0.88
N GLY A 360 -25.29 3.07 1.51
CA GLY A 360 -23.86 2.87 1.22
C GLY A 360 -23.22 1.70 1.97
N SER A 361 -24.06 0.89 2.68
CA SER A 361 -23.61 -0.17 3.61
C SER A 361 -22.73 0.35 4.76
N ARG A 362 -22.79 1.66 5.08
CA ARG A 362 -22.09 2.23 6.23
C ARG A 362 -22.89 1.90 7.49
N THR A 363 -22.17 1.46 8.52
CA THR A 363 -22.72 1.40 9.89
C THR A 363 -22.49 2.74 10.61
N PRO A 364 -23.17 3.02 11.73
CA PRO A 364 -22.89 4.20 12.55
C PRO A 364 -21.41 4.33 12.94
N LEU A 365 -20.74 3.21 13.22
CA LEU A 365 -19.31 3.17 13.52
C LEU A 365 -18.47 3.68 12.34
N ILE A 366 -18.73 3.18 11.13
CA ILE A 366 -18.04 3.64 9.90
C ILE A 366 -18.31 5.13 9.65
N ALA A 367 -19.55 5.58 9.89
CA ALA A 367 -19.93 6.99 9.75
C ALA A 367 -19.20 7.88 10.77
N ALA A 368 -19.02 7.42 12.02
CA ALA A 368 -18.26 8.11 13.04
C ALA A 368 -16.77 8.21 12.67
N VAL A 369 -16.16 7.13 12.16
CA VAL A 369 -14.77 7.10 11.69
C VAL A 369 -14.55 8.08 10.54
N GLN A 370 -15.44 8.11 9.55
CA GLN A 370 -15.37 9.06 8.42
C GLN A 370 -15.45 10.53 8.86
N ASN A 371 -16.05 10.80 10.01
CA ASN A 371 -16.20 12.14 10.56
C ASN A 371 -15.24 12.46 11.72
N TYR A 372 -14.25 11.61 11.99
CA TYR A 372 -13.27 11.79 13.09
C TYR A 372 -13.91 11.94 14.47
N ARG A 373 -14.95 11.14 14.78
CA ARG A 373 -15.71 11.23 16.05
C ARG A 373 -15.24 10.20 17.07
N PHE A 374 -14.10 10.42 17.70
CA PHE A 374 -13.49 9.47 18.64
C PHE A 374 -14.44 9.08 19.77
N ASN A 375 -15.10 10.05 20.42
CA ASN A 375 -16.05 9.78 21.50
C ASN A 375 -17.24 8.92 21.03
N SER A 376 -17.74 9.16 19.79
CA SER A 376 -18.82 8.35 19.22
C SER A 376 -18.35 6.95 18.87
N ILE A 377 -17.10 6.82 18.37
CA ILE A 377 -16.50 5.52 18.06
C ILE A 377 -16.36 4.70 19.35
N GLU A 378 -15.80 5.30 20.41
CA GLU A 378 -15.64 4.65 21.72
C GLU A 378 -16.97 4.16 22.27
N LYS A 379 -17.98 5.05 22.35
CA LYS A 379 -19.33 4.68 22.79
C LYS A 379 -19.94 3.56 21.96
N LEU A 380 -19.86 3.64 20.62
CA LEU A 380 -20.39 2.59 19.75
C LEU A 380 -19.71 1.24 20.02
N LEU A 381 -18.40 1.22 20.24
CA LEU A 381 -17.65 0.00 20.57
C LEU A 381 -18.02 -0.53 21.96
N GLU A 382 -18.23 0.35 22.95
CA GLU A 382 -18.74 -0.02 24.28
C GLU A 382 -20.12 -0.69 24.18
N TYR A 383 -21.00 -0.21 23.31
CA TYR A 383 -22.32 -0.80 23.04
C TYR A 383 -22.28 -1.99 22.08
N GLY A 384 -21.09 -2.44 21.70
CA GLY A 384 -20.89 -3.68 20.96
C GLY A 384 -21.04 -3.57 19.43
N ALA A 385 -20.86 -2.38 18.86
CA ALA A 385 -20.82 -2.21 17.41
C ALA A 385 -19.79 -3.12 16.75
N ASP A 386 -20.11 -3.67 15.60
CA ASP A 386 -19.22 -4.55 14.82
C ASP A 386 -18.08 -3.73 14.19
N LEU A 387 -16.89 -3.85 14.81
CA LEU A 387 -15.66 -3.20 14.34
C LEU A 387 -15.24 -3.70 12.95
N GLU A 388 -15.65 -4.92 12.61
CA GLU A 388 -15.31 -5.59 11.35
C GLU A 388 -16.39 -5.45 10.27
N ALA A 389 -17.39 -4.60 10.51
CA ALA A 389 -18.40 -4.29 9.52
C ALA A 389 -17.76 -3.78 8.22
N ARG A 390 -18.30 -4.22 7.08
CA ARG A 390 -17.75 -3.93 5.76
C ARG A 390 -18.67 -3.06 4.93
N LEU A 391 -18.11 -2.12 4.23
CA LEU A 391 -18.73 -1.42 3.12
C LEU A 391 -18.94 -2.38 1.92
N GLN A 392 -19.69 -1.95 0.90
CA GLN A 392 -19.88 -2.71 -0.35
C GLN A 392 -18.55 -3.07 -1.05
N ASN A 393 -17.53 -2.22 -0.93
CA ASN A 393 -16.19 -2.46 -1.47
C ASN A 393 -15.29 -3.32 -0.54
N GLY A 394 -15.85 -3.93 0.49
CA GLY A 394 -15.15 -4.79 1.44
C GLY A 394 -14.31 -4.07 2.50
N ARG A 395 -14.22 -2.74 2.47
CA ARG A 395 -13.41 -1.96 3.44
C ARG A 395 -14.06 -1.94 4.81
N THR A 396 -13.25 -2.12 5.86
CA THR A 396 -13.63 -1.94 7.27
C THR A 396 -13.30 -0.53 7.75
N ALA A 397 -13.71 -0.20 8.98
CA ALA A 397 -13.37 1.05 9.66
C ALA A 397 -11.85 1.34 9.62
N LEU A 398 -11.01 0.32 9.87
CA LEU A 398 -9.54 0.42 9.80
C LEU A 398 -9.06 0.85 8.40
N HIS A 399 -9.56 0.22 7.34
CA HIS A 399 -9.17 0.57 5.97
C HIS A 399 -9.59 2.00 5.59
N ILE A 400 -10.68 2.49 6.16
CA ILE A 400 -11.12 3.87 5.99
C ILE A 400 -10.15 4.82 6.70
N ALA A 401 -9.79 4.55 7.95
CA ALA A 401 -8.82 5.35 8.71
C ALA A 401 -7.48 5.47 7.96
N ILE A 402 -6.98 4.37 7.39
CA ILE A 402 -5.77 4.36 6.55
C ILE A 402 -5.97 5.22 5.29
N SER A 403 -7.10 5.09 4.59
CA SER A 403 -7.38 5.88 3.38
C SER A 403 -7.52 7.38 3.68
N MET A 404 -7.94 7.74 4.89
CA MET A 404 -7.98 9.11 5.40
C MET A 404 -6.62 9.61 5.88
N ARG A 405 -5.58 8.78 5.84
CA ARG A 405 -4.23 9.06 6.32
C ARG A 405 -4.18 9.50 7.80
N SER A 406 -5.07 8.97 8.61
CA SER A 406 -5.13 9.30 10.04
C SER A 406 -4.43 8.24 10.88
N SER A 407 -3.24 8.53 11.37
CA SER A 407 -2.51 7.65 12.30
C SER A 407 -3.26 7.51 13.62
N SER A 408 -3.83 8.59 14.13
CA SER A 408 -4.58 8.58 15.42
C SER A 408 -5.82 7.68 15.35
N LEU A 409 -6.59 7.71 14.24
CA LEU A 409 -7.73 6.80 14.07
C LEU A 409 -7.29 5.36 13.90
N THR A 410 -6.18 5.14 13.17
CA THR A 410 -5.64 3.80 12.97
C THR A 410 -5.16 3.19 14.28
N GLU A 411 -4.43 3.97 15.09
CA GLU A 411 -3.99 3.60 16.43
C GLU A 411 -5.19 3.29 17.34
N PHE A 412 -6.15 4.20 17.39
CA PHE A 412 -7.35 4.05 18.20
C PHE A 412 -8.12 2.77 17.84
N LEU A 413 -8.35 2.50 16.54
CA LEU A 413 -9.04 1.29 16.10
C LEU A 413 -8.23 0.01 16.36
N SER A 414 -6.89 0.08 16.21
CA SER A 414 -5.99 -1.02 16.53
C SER A 414 -6.05 -1.37 18.04
N ASP A 415 -6.02 -0.37 18.92
CA ASP A 415 -6.09 -0.55 20.37
C ASP A 415 -7.43 -1.16 20.81
N HIS A 416 -8.51 -0.88 20.09
CA HIS A 416 -9.82 -1.47 20.31
C HIS A 416 -10.01 -2.84 19.63
N GLY A 417 -8.94 -3.42 19.08
CA GLY A 417 -8.92 -4.78 18.56
C GLY A 417 -9.41 -4.96 17.12
N ALA A 418 -9.25 -3.96 16.27
CA ALA A 418 -9.48 -4.12 14.85
C ALA A 418 -8.56 -5.22 14.26
N TYR A 419 -9.08 -6.05 13.38
CA TYR A 419 -8.31 -7.11 12.75
C TYR A 419 -7.37 -6.54 11.68
N LEU A 420 -6.07 -6.48 11.99
CA LEU A 420 -5.05 -5.81 11.18
C LEU A 420 -4.68 -6.56 9.90
N ASP A 421 -4.88 -7.88 9.88
CA ASP A 421 -4.41 -8.75 8.79
C ASP A 421 -5.46 -9.04 7.72
N ARG A 422 -6.59 -8.36 7.77
CA ARG A 422 -7.64 -8.52 6.77
C ARG A 422 -7.20 -8.01 5.40
N ARG A 423 -7.44 -8.82 4.38
CA ARG A 423 -7.22 -8.42 2.99
C ARG A 423 -8.46 -7.75 2.42
N VAL A 424 -8.29 -6.57 1.86
CA VAL A 424 -9.33 -5.82 1.15
C VAL A 424 -8.74 -5.31 -0.16
N ASN A 425 -9.41 -5.57 -1.28
CA ASN A 425 -8.96 -5.19 -2.63
C ASN A 425 -7.60 -5.76 -2.91
N GLU A 426 -6.90 -6.50 -2.82
CA GLU A 426 -5.53 -6.93 -3.09
C GLU A 426 -4.51 -6.61 -1.97
N HIS A 427 -4.84 -5.76 -0.99
CA HIS A 427 -3.92 -5.34 0.05
C HIS A 427 -4.31 -5.82 1.45
N THR A 428 -3.34 -6.10 2.30
CA THR A 428 -3.52 -6.08 3.76
C THR A 428 -3.51 -4.63 4.24
N ALA A 429 -3.97 -4.36 5.46
CA ALA A 429 -3.91 -3.00 6.02
C ALA A 429 -2.50 -2.42 5.96
N LEU A 430 -1.47 -3.24 6.30
CA LEU A 430 -0.07 -2.84 6.26
C LEU A 430 0.43 -2.56 4.84
N THR A 431 0.18 -3.47 3.87
CA THR A 431 0.59 -3.22 2.47
C THR A 431 -0.17 -2.05 1.85
N PHE A 432 -1.41 -1.79 2.29
CA PHE A 432 -2.17 -0.63 1.86
C PHE A 432 -1.58 0.68 2.41
N ALA A 433 -1.19 0.72 3.69
CA ALA A 433 -0.52 1.88 4.30
C ALA A 433 0.81 2.20 3.57
N ILE A 434 1.60 1.18 3.24
CA ILE A 434 2.85 1.33 2.48
C ILE A 434 2.56 1.85 1.06
N ALA A 435 1.59 1.26 0.36
CA ALA A 435 1.21 1.67 -1.00
C ALA A 435 0.70 3.12 -1.08
N THR A 436 0.09 3.62 0.00
CA THR A 436 -0.37 5.01 0.11
C THR A 436 0.70 5.98 0.62
N ALA A 437 1.94 5.52 0.79
CA ALA A 437 3.07 6.27 1.31
C ALA A 437 2.76 6.96 2.67
N CYS A 438 2.30 6.16 3.62
CA CYS A 438 1.96 6.59 4.98
C CYS A 438 2.82 5.86 6.03
N PRO A 439 4.11 6.18 6.20
CA PRO A 439 5.02 5.46 7.11
C PRO A 439 4.56 5.52 8.58
N ALA A 440 3.96 6.63 9.00
CA ALA A 440 3.42 6.76 10.35
C ALA A 440 2.31 5.72 10.64
N ILE A 441 1.43 5.46 9.66
CA ILE A 441 0.39 4.44 9.77
C ILE A 441 0.98 3.04 9.71
N ALA A 442 1.93 2.81 8.80
CA ALA A 442 2.64 1.53 8.74
C ALA A 442 3.31 1.20 10.07
N LYS A 443 3.93 2.20 10.73
CA LYS A 443 4.50 2.07 12.06
C LYS A 443 3.45 1.65 13.10
N VAL A 444 2.32 2.35 13.16
CA VAL A 444 1.21 2.03 14.08
C VAL A 444 0.73 0.58 13.87
N LEU A 445 0.54 0.15 12.62
CA LEU A 445 0.10 -1.21 12.31
C LEU A 445 1.13 -2.27 12.72
N ILE A 446 2.42 -2.03 12.49
CA ILE A 446 3.50 -2.95 12.90
C ILE A 446 3.61 -3.01 14.41
N GLU A 447 3.51 -1.88 15.12
CA GLU A 447 3.52 -1.82 16.58
C GLU A 447 2.28 -2.46 17.18
N GLY A 448 1.12 -2.33 16.55
CA GLY A 448 -0.14 -2.99 16.90
C GLY A 448 -0.17 -4.50 16.61
N GLY A 449 0.89 -5.07 16.02
CA GLY A 449 1.02 -6.52 15.83
C GLY A 449 0.48 -7.03 14.48
N ALA A 450 0.38 -6.20 13.46
CA ALA A 450 0.09 -6.67 12.10
C ALA A 450 1.16 -7.67 11.63
N ASN A 451 0.74 -8.70 10.91
CA ASN A 451 1.66 -9.70 10.38
C ASN A 451 2.54 -9.10 9.26
N ILE A 452 3.81 -8.88 9.60
CA ILE A 452 4.82 -8.26 8.73
C ILE A 452 5.22 -9.12 7.52
N ASN A 453 4.87 -10.40 7.54
CA ASN A 453 5.16 -11.36 6.46
C ASN A 453 3.90 -11.83 5.71
N LEU A 454 2.76 -11.19 5.93
CA LEU A 454 1.53 -11.53 5.23
C LEU A 454 1.51 -10.91 3.83
N PRO A 455 1.55 -11.71 2.76
CA PRO A 455 1.53 -11.16 1.41
C PRO A 455 0.17 -10.57 1.05
N SER A 456 0.17 -9.58 0.18
CA SER A 456 -1.05 -9.12 -0.51
C SER A 456 -1.65 -10.24 -1.36
N SER A 457 -2.85 -10.07 -1.91
CA SER A 457 -3.43 -11.07 -2.83
C SER A 457 -2.64 -11.24 -4.13
N LYS A 458 -1.81 -10.27 -4.47
CA LYS A 458 -0.84 -10.35 -5.58
C LYS A 458 0.49 -10.99 -5.16
N GLY A 459 0.61 -11.54 -3.96
CA GLY A 459 1.85 -12.17 -3.48
C GLY A 459 2.91 -11.18 -2.96
N ASN A 460 2.68 -9.88 -2.99
CA ASN A 460 3.67 -8.89 -2.55
C ASN A 460 3.72 -8.80 -1.02
N LEU A 461 4.89 -9.05 -0.45
CA LEU A 461 5.15 -8.89 0.97
C LEU A 461 5.30 -7.40 1.35
N PRO A 462 5.03 -7.04 2.62
CA PRO A 462 5.22 -5.66 3.11
C PRO A 462 6.63 -5.12 2.87
N LEU A 463 7.69 -5.92 3.10
CA LEU A 463 9.08 -5.50 2.87
C LEU A 463 9.36 -5.23 1.39
N LEU A 464 8.82 -6.07 0.48
CA LEU A 464 8.94 -5.85 -0.96
C LEU A 464 8.20 -4.58 -1.41
N ALA A 465 7.00 -4.35 -0.87
CA ALA A 465 6.23 -3.16 -1.16
C ALA A 465 6.94 -1.89 -0.66
N ALA A 466 7.54 -1.93 0.53
CA ALA A 466 8.32 -0.83 1.08
C ALA A 466 9.60 -0.56 0.26
N ALA A 467 10.29 -1.61 -0.19
CA ALA A 467 11.42 -1.49 -1.10
C ALA A 467 11.02 -0.88 -2.44
N ALA A 468 9.88 -1.27 -3.00
CA ALA A 468 9.36 -0.67 -4.24
C ALA A 468 8.98 0.81 -4.08
N ALA A 469 8.47 1.19 -2.91
CA ALA A 469 8.09 2.56 -2.58
C ALA A 469 9.27 3.45 -2.17
N GLY A 470 10.42 2.86 -1.78
CA GLY A 470 11.56 3.59 -1.23
C GLY A 470 11.34 4.09 0.20
N ASP A 471 10.44 3.47 0.95
CA ASP A 471 10.12 3.88 2.32
C ASP A 471 11.14 3.30 3.32
N LEU A 472 12.19 4.06 3.55
CA LEU A 472 13.31 3.67 4.42
C LEU A 472 12.91 3.53 5.88
N GLU A 473 11.96 4.33 6.37
CA GLU A 473 11.52 4.27 7.77
C GLU A 473 10.74 2.99 8.03
N THR A 474 9.76 2.69 7.19
CA THR A 474 8.99 1.44 7.29
C THR A 474 9.90 0.22 7.08
N MET A 475 10.85 0.29 6.15
CA MET A 475 11.81 -0.81 5.93
C MET A 475 12.68 -1.08 7.15
N LYS A 476 13.26 -0.04 7.78
CA LYS A 476 14.03 -0.19 9.01
C LYS A 476 13.22 -0.88 10.10
N LEU A 477 11.97 -0.48 10.25
CA LEU A 477 11.08 -1.05 11.24
C LEU A 477 10.74 -2.52 10.92
N LEU A 478 10.39 -2.83 9.68
CA LEU A 478 10.12 -4.19 9.23
C LEU A 478 11.31 -5.11 9.43
N LEU A 479 12.51 -4.68 9.05
CA LEU A 479 13.75 -5.43 9.22
C LEU A 479 14.09 -5.64 10.71
N SER A 480 13.91 -4.63 11.56
CA SER A 480 14.13 -4.75 13.01
C SER A 480 13.17 -5.72 13.69
N ARG A 481 12.00 -5.96 13.09
CA ARG A 481 11.00 -6.94 13.56
C ARG A 481 11.13 -8.31 12.88
N GLY A 482 12.16 -8.53 12.06
CA GLY A 482 12.45 -9.82 11.43
C GLY A 482 11.61 -10.11 10.17
N ALA A 483 11.30 -9.09 9.36
CA ALA A 483 10.65 -9.29 8.08
C ALA A 483 11.52 -10.15 7.15
N SER A 484 10.90 -11.11 6.46
CA SER A 484 11.58 -12.03 5.54
C SER A 484 12.17 -11.26 4.35
N GLN A 485 13.47 -11.44 4.12
CA GLN A 485 14.22 -10.86 3.00
C GLN A 485 14.31 -11.82 1.81
N ASP A 486 14.04 -13.11 2.05
CA ASP A 486 14.25 -14.21 1.07
C ASP A 486 12.95 -14.67 0.40
N ALA A 487 11.84 -13.99 0.64
CA ALA A 487 10.57 -14.35 0.05
C ALA A 487 10.33 -13.58 -1.26
N PHE A 488 10.04 -14.32 -2.33
CA PHE A 488 9.73 -13.76 -3.64
C PHE A 488 8.35 -13.11 -3.68
N GLY A 489 8.26 -11.98 -4.37
CA GLY A 489 6.98 -11.39 -4.74
C GLY A 489 6.36 -12.08 -5.96
N SER A 490 5.18 -11.62 -6.37
CA SER A 490 4.48 -12.12 -7.57
C SER A 490 5.29 -12.02 -8.87
N ASP A 491 6.21 -11.09 -8.92
CA ASP A 491 7.04 -10.82 -10.10
C ASP A 491 8.36 -11.63 -10.05
N GLY A 492 8.48 -12.56 -9.09
CA GLY A 492 9.68 -13.39 -8.89
C GLY A 492 10.89 -12.61 -8.35
N TYR A 493 10.67 -11.41 -7.80
CA TYR A 493 11.74 -10.58 -7.26
C TYR A 493 11.78 -10.60 -5.73
N LEU A 494 12.99 -10.57 -5.19
CA LEU A 494 13.28 -10.28 -3.78
C LEU A 494 13.31 -8.76 -3.56
N PRO A 495 13.23 -8.28 -2.30
CA PRO A 495 13.34 -6.84 -2.00
C PRO A 495 14.56 -6.16 -2.60
N ILE A 496 15.72 -6.82 -2.62
CA ILE A 496 16.97 -6.28 -3.19
C ILE A 496 16.89 -6.13 -4.72
N HIS A 497 16.21 -7.06 -5.42
CA HIS A 497 15.95 -6.95 -6.86
C HIS A 497 15.04 -5.74 -7.16
N MET A 498 14.01 -5.55 -6.34
CA MET A 498 13.08 -4.43 -6.51
C MET A 498 13.78 -3.08 -6.25
N ALA A 499 14.65 -3.01 -5.25
CA ALA A 499 15.45 -1.82 -4.98
C ALA A 499 16.39 -1.47 -6.16
N ALA A 500 17.02 -2.49 -6.74
CA ALA A 500 17.85 -2.33 -7.94
C ALA A 500 17.01 -1.88 -9.16
N HIS A 501 15.83 -2.49 -9.36
CA HIS A 501 14.87 -2.14 -10.41
C HIS A 501 14.41 -0.68 -10.33
N LYS A 502 14.25 -0.14 -9.13
CA LYS A 502 13.78 1.23 -8.87
C LYS A 502 14.91 2.24 -8.67
N ASN A 503 16.17 1.84 -8.84
CA ASN A 503 17.37 2.67 -8.65
C ASN A 503 17.47 3.31 -7.25
N GLN A 504 17.08 2.57 -6.20
CA GLN A 504 17.00 3.07 -4.84
C GLN A 504 18.24 2.66 -4.04
N VAL A 505 19.29 3.47 -4.11
CA VAL A 505 20.59 3.15 -3.50
C VAL A 505 20.52 3.05 -1.99
N GLU A 506 19.76 3.93 -1.33
CA GLU A 506 19.58 3.93 0.14
C GLU A 506 18.89 2.65 0.62
N VAL A 507 17.92 2.15 -0.16
CA VAL A 507 17.24 0.87 0.12
C VAL A 507 18.21 -0.29 -0.03
N LEU A 508 19.04 -0.30 -1.08
CA LEU A 508 20.09 -1.31 -1.27
C LEU A 508 21.08 -1.31 -0.10
N GLN A 509 21.53 -0.13 0.34
CA GLN A 509 22.42 0.01 1.50
C GLN A 509 21.79 -0.55 2.77
N LEU A 510 20.51 -0.28 2.98
CA LEU A 510 19.78 -0.76 4.14
C LEU A 510 19.63 -2.28 4.14
N LEU A 511 19.22 -2.88 3.00
CA LEU A 511 19.08 -4.32 2.85
C LEU A 511 20.43 -5.03 3.04
N PHE A 512 21.48 -4.51 2.43
CA PHE A 512 22.82 -5.06 2.59
C PHE A 512 23.30 -5.02 4.04
N LYS A 513 23.11 -3.89 4.76
CA LYS A 513 23.41 -3.78 6.19
C LYS A 513 22.59 -4.74 7.05
N ALA A 514 21.39 -5.09 6.61
CA ALA A 514 20.52 -6.05 7.28
C ALA A 514 20.86 -7.53 6.96
N GLY A 515 21.92 -7.77 6.16
CA GLY A 515 22.43 -9.10 5.84
C GLY A 515 21.82 -9.75 4.61
N SER A 516 21.13 -9.00 3.73
CA SER A 516 20.69 -9.54 2.45
C SER A 516 21.89 -9.98 1.62
N PRO A 517 21.84 -11.16 0.96
CA PRO A 517 22.88 -11.57 0.01
C PRO A 517 22.95 -10.56 -1.14
N ILE A 518 24.16 -10.35 -1.70
CA ILE A 518 24.36 -9.35 -2.74
C ILE A 518 23.94 -9.84 -4.13
N ASP A 519 24.13 -11.12 -4.41
CA ASP A 519 23.88 -11.75 -5.70
C ASP A 519 22.82 -12.87 -5.65
N PRO A 520 21.66 -12.66 -4.98
CA PRO A 520 20.60 -13.64 -5.08
C PRO A 520 20.07 -13.65 -6.51
N THR A 521 19.58 -14.79 -6.96
CA THR A 521 18.94 -14.89 -8.25
C THR A 521 17.42 -14.77 -8.11
N SER A 522 16.80 -13.96 -8.97
CA SER A 522 15.35 -13.92 -9.11
C SER A 522 14.82 -15.24 -9.69
N GLU A 523 13.51 -15.46 -9.69
CA GLU A 523 12.90 -16.61 -10.38
C GLU A 523 13.22 -16.64 -11.90
N HIS A 524 13.60 -15.50 -12.46
CA HIS A 524 14.02 -15.38 -13.87
C HIS A 524 15.53 -15.62 -14.05
N GLY A 525 16.25 -15.90 -12.98
CA GLY A 525 17.70 -16.11 -13.01
C GLY A 525 18.50 -14.81 -13.17
N GLU A 526 17.97 -13.67 -12.77
CA GLU A 526 18.66 -12.38 -12.80
C GLU A 526 19.16 -11.98 -11.41
N THR A 527 20.34 -11.37 -11.32
CA THR A 527 20.86 -10.75 -10.09
C THR A 527 20.43 -9.28 -10.00
N PRO A 528 20.49 -8.65 -8.82
CA PRO A 528 20.21 -7.21 -8.69
C PRO A 528 21.04 -6.36 -9.63
N LEU A 529 22.33 -6.72 -9.83
CA LEU A 529 23.21 -6.01 -10.75
C LEU A 529 22.76 -6.14 -12.20
N THR A 530 22.37 -7.34 -12.66
CA THR A 530 21.88 -7.54 -14.04
C THR A 530 20.61 -6.75 -14.31
N ILE A 531 19.68 -6.70 -13.34
CA ILE A 531 18.43 -5.92 -13.43
C ILE A 531 18.76 -4.42 -13.52
N ALA A 532 19.61 -3.92 -12.62
CA ALA A 532 20.02 -2.51 -12.63
C ALA A 532 20.64 -2.10 -13.97
N MET A 533 21.47 -2.96 -14.54
CA MET A 533 22.11 -2.70 -15.84
C MET A 533 21.12 -2.74 -17.01
N HIS A 534 20.21 -3.71 -17.05
CA HIS A 534 19.19 -3.81 -18.10
C HIS A 534 18.29 -2.58 -18.16
N LEU A 535 17.95 -2.02 -16.98
CA LEU A 535 17.05 -0.88 -16.87
C LEU A 535 17.76 0.49 -16.92
N GLY A 536 19.10 0.48 -16.93
CA GLY A 536 19.88 1.73 -16.91
C GLY A 536 19.91 2.42 -15.54
N CYS A 537 19.70 1.67 -14.46
CA CYS A 537 19.75 2.13 -13.07
C CYS A 537 21.21 2.21 -12.59
N PHE A 538 21.96 3.18 -13.11
CA PHE A 538 23.41 3.20 -12.99
C PHE A 538 23.93 3.49 -11.57
N GLU A 539 23.21 4.27 -10.77
CA GLU A 539 23.58 4.52 -9.37
C GLU A 539 23.47 3.25 -8.53
N ALA A 540 22.40 2.48 -8.71
CA ALA A 540 22.21 1.18 -8.08
C ALA A 540 23.28 0.18 -8.53
N ALA A 541 23.55 0.13 -9.85
CA ALA A 541 24.61 -0.74 -10.40
C ALA A 541 25.99 -0.39 -9.83
N GLN A 542 26.32 0.90 -9.75
CA GLN A 542 27.58 1.35 -9.18
C GLN A 542 27.73 0.91 -7.73
N PHE A 543 26.70 1.11 -6.92
CA PHE A 543 26.72 0.68 -5.51
C PHE A 543 26.93 -0.83 -5.40
N LEU A 544 26.18 -1.63 -6.18
CA LEU A 544 26.30 -3.09 -6.15
C LEU A 544 27.73 -3.55 -6.53
N ILE A 545 28.35 -2.93 -7.53
CA ILE A 545 29.73 -3.23 -7.92
C ILE A 545 30.72 -2.84 -6.78
N GLU A 546 30.54 -1.67 -6.15
CA GLU A 546 31.40 -1.20 -5.07
C GLU A 546 31.35 -2.11 -3.82
N VAL A 547 30.20 -2.75 -3.57
CA VAL A 547 30.03 -3.68 -2.45
C VAL A 547 30.51 -5.10 -2.79
N GLY A 548 30.83 -5.37 -4.08
CA GLY A 548 31.43 -6.64 -4.52
C GLY A 548 30.46 -7.62 -5.16
N ALA A 549 29.42 -7.12 -5.83
CA ALA A 549 28.54 -7.97 -6.65
C ALA A 549 29.31 -8.68 -7.78
N ASP A 550 28.88 -9.89 -8.13
CA ASP A 550 29.47 -10.65 -9.23
C ASP A 550 29.26 -9.93 -10.58
N VAL A 551 30.33 -9.30 -11.03
CA VAL A 551 30.35 -8.50 -12.28
C VAL A 551 30.32 -9.34 -13.55
N ASP A 552 30.60 -10.65 -13.45
CA ASP A 552 30.65 -11.58 -14.57
C ASP A 552 29.42 -12.47 -14.67
N TYR A 553 28.52 -12.39 -13.70
CA TYR A 553 27.26 -13.11 -13.77
C TYR A 553 26.48 -12.72 -15.01
N SER A 554 26.08 -13.71 -15.79
CA SER A 554 25.20 -13.52 -16.94
C SER A 554 24.02 -14.47 -16.84
N ALA A 555 22.81 -13.93 -16.79
CA ALA A 555 21.61 -14.72 -16.87
C ALA A 555 21.59 -15.54 -18.19
N PRO A 556 20.95 -16.71 -18.21
CA PRO A 556 20.84 -17.53 -19.40
C PRO A 556 20.25 -16.72 -20.56
N ARG A 557 21.02 -16.56 -21.66
CA ARG A 557 20.69 -15.76 -22.87
C ARG A 557 20.81 -14.23 -22.70
N ALA A 558 21.26 -13.71 -21.57
CA ALA A 558 21.53 -12.28 -21.41
C ALA A 558 22.90 -11.91 -21.98
N GLU A 559 23.04 -10.67 -22.39
CA GLU A 559 24.34 -10.10 -22.77
C GLU A 559 25.13 -9.76 -21.50
N ARG A 560 26.45 -9.97 -21.55
CA ARG A 560 27.34 -9.64 -20.40
C ARG A 560 27.21 -8.18 -20.00
N ILE A 561 27.23 -7.94 -18.69
CA ILE A 561 27.00 -6.62 -18.07
C ILE A 561 27.98 -5.56 -18.61
N ILE A 562 29.26 -5.92 -18.75
CA ILE A 562 30.29 -5.00 -19.31
C ILE A 562 29.95 -4.54 -20.74
N CYS A 563 29.36 -5.40 -21.54
CA CYS A 563 28.99 -5.07 -22.92
C CYS A 563 27.79 -4.13 -22.98
N GLN A 564 26.83 -4.31 -22.08
CA GLN A 564 25.70 -3.39 -21.93
C GLN A 564 26.17 -1.99 -21.53
N ALA A 565 27.09 -1.91 -20.55
CA ALA A 565 27.70 -0.65 -20.13
C ALA A 565 28.42 0.07 -21.28
N LEU A 566 29.19 -0.69 -22.09
CA LEU A 566 29.91 -0.15 -23.26
C LEU A 566 28.96 0.34 -24.34
N LYS A 567 27.92 -0.42 -24.67
CA LYS A 567 26.89 -0.03 -25.65
C LYS A 567 26.09 1.19 -25.21
N ALA A 568 25.76 1.27 -23.92
CA ALA A 568 25.07 2.42 -23.33
C ALA A 568 25.93 3.69 -23.25
N GLY A 569 27.25 3.57 -23.51
CA GLY A 569 28.18 4.68 -23.41
C GLY A 569 28.49 5.13 -21.98
N ASN A 570 28.12 4.33 -20.97
CA ASN A 570 28.33 4.68 -19.59
C ASN A 570 29.76 4.34 -19.14
N THR A 571 30.67 5.29 -19.35
CA THR A 571 32.10 5.14 -19.02
C THR A 571 32.34 4.89 -17.54
N ARG A 572 31.51 5.51 -16.67
CA ARG A 572 31.67 5.39 -15.20
C ARG A 572 31.42 3.95 -14.73
N ILE A 573 30.32 3.35 -15.18
CA ILE A 573 29.97 1.96 -14.86
C ILE A 573 30.96 0.99 -15.52
N ALA A 574 31.31 1.20 -16.79
CA ALA A 574 32.29 0.35 -17.45
C ALA A 574 33.64 0.34 -16.69
N MET A 575 34.11 1.50 -16.23
CA MET A 575 35.32 1.58 -15.41
C MET A 575 35.14 0.91 -14.02
N ALA A 576 33.96 1.02 -13.41
CA ALA A 576 33.67 0.34 -12.13
C ALA A 576 33.69 -1.19 -12.31
N LEU A 577 33.06 -1.72 -13.37
CA LEU A 577 33.08 -3.15 -13.70
C LEU A 577 34.52 -3.67 -13.92
N ILE A 578 35.35 -2.91 -14.65
CA ILE A 578 36.74 -3.29 -14.87
C ILE A 578 37.53 -3.32 -13.55
N ARG A 579 37.33 -2.35 -12.68
CA ARG A 579 37.95 -2.34 -11.35
C ARG A 579 37.45 -3.47 -10.45
N GLY A 580 36.17 -3.85 -10.60
CA GLY A 580 35.57 -4.99 -9.92
C GLY A 580 36.02 -6.36 -10.45
N GLY A 581 36.91 -6.38 -11.44
CA GLY A 581 37.50 -7.61 -11.98
C GLY A 581 36.74 -8.26 -13.15
N ALA A 582 35.88 -7.52 -13.85
CA ALA A 582 35.13 -8.05 -14.97
C ALA A 582 36.05 -8.72 -16.02
N ASP A 583 35.69 -9.90 -16.49
CA ASP A 583 36.42 -10.61 -17.53
C ASP A 583 36.38 -9.89 -18.89
N LEU A 584 37.53 -9.41 -19.34
CA LEU A 584 37.71 -8.67 -20.58
C LEU A 584 38.16 -9.54 -21.75
N THR A 585 38.42 -10.81 -21.47
CA THR A 585 39.07 -11.74 -22.46
C THR A 585 38.07 -12.62 -23.16
N THR A 586 37.03 -13.07 -22.48
CA THR A 586 36.04 -13.99 -23.07
C THR A 586 35.22 -13.31 -24.17
N PRO A 587 35.04 -13.94 -25.32
CA PRO A 587 34.27 -13.40 -26.43
C PRO A 587 32.78 -13.25 -26.11
N LEU A 588 32.14 -12.19 -26.61
CA LEU A 588 30.74 -11.82 -26.38
C LEU A 588 29.76 -12.78 -27.05
N ASN A 589 30.09 -13.29 -28.18
CA ASN A 589 29.32 -14.30 -28.88
C ASN A 589 30.24 -15.31 -29.57
N ARG A 590 29.78 -16.55 -29.66
CA ARG A 590 30.54 -17.68 -30.22
C ARG A 590 30.84 -17.52 -31.73
N ASN A 591 30.06 -16.67 -32.42
CA ASN A 591 30.17 -16.53 -33.88
C ASN A 591 31.10 -15.40 -34.32
N ALA A 592 31.21 -14.31 -33.58
CA ALA A 592 31.98 -13.13 -33.97
C ALA A 592 33.31 -12.97 -33.19
N ASN A 593 33.49 -13.70 -32.11
CA ASN A 593 34.71 -13.68 -31.28
C ASN A 593 35.09 -12.24 -30.78
N MET A 594 34.10 -11.34 -30.68
CA MET A 594 34.34 -9.97 -30.25
C MET A 594 34.51 -9.94 -28.72
N THR A 595 35.55 -9.27 -28.25
CA THR A 595 35.79 -9.04 -26.83
C THR A 595 35.28 -7.65 -26.40
N PRO A 596 35.14 -7.36 -25.09
CA PRO A 596 34.80 -6.03 -24.58
C PRO A 596 35.74 -4.94 -25.15
N LEU A 597 37.03 -5.26 -25.35
CA LEU A 597 38.02 -4.34 -25.91
C LEU A 597 37.64 -3.89 -27.32
N HIS A 598 37.13 -4.80 -28.16
CA HIS A 598 36.63 -4.46 -29.50
C HIS A 598 35.46 -3.49 -29.45
N LEU A 599 34.50 -3.69 -28.50
CA LEU A 599 33.37 -2.79 -28.34
C LEU A 599 33.81 -1.41 -27.86
N ALA A 600 34.65 -1.33 -26.83
CA ALA A 600 35.18 -0.08 -26.35
C ALA A 600 35.91 0.70 -27.46
N ALA A 601 36.68 0.01 -28.30
CA ALA A 601 37.34 0.60 -29.45
C ALA A 601 36.36 1.07 -30.53
N HIS A 602 35.31 0.28 -30.79
CA HIS A 602 34.24 0.62 -31.74
C HIS A 602 33.45 1.85 -31.34
N TYR A 603 33.16 1.99 -30.03
CA TYR A 603 32.42 3.16 -29.51
C TYR A 603 33.30 4.35 -29.15
N GLY A 604 34.63 4.23 -29.30
CA GLY A 604 35.58 5.33 -29.06
C GLY A 604 35.71 5.77 -27.61
N GLN A 605 35.49 4.85 -26.67
CA GLN A 605 35.48 5.16 -25.21
C GLN A 605 36.93 5.16 -24.68
N ASN A 606 37.64 6.25 -24.90
CA ASN A 606 39.09 6.33 -24.61
C ASN A 606 39.45 6.13 -23.14
N ASP A 607 38.63 6.65 -22.19
CA ASP A 607 38.89 6.51 -20.75
C ASP A 607 38.74 5.06 -20.30
N VAL A 608 37.73 4.36 -20.83
CA VAL A 608 37.52 2.93 -20.56
C VAL A 608 38.65 2.11 -21.16
N LEU A 609 39.03 2.40 -22.41
CA LEU A 609 40.16 1.75 -23.08
C LEU A 609 41.47 1.93 -22.34
N ALA A 610 41.74 3.17 -21.85
CA ALA A 610 42.94 3.43 -21.05
C ALA A 610 42.93 2.61 -19.76
N THR A 611 41.76 2.40 -19.15
CA THR A 611 41.60 1.54 -17.97
C THR A 611 41.82 0.06 -18.31
N MET A 612 41.24 -0.44 -19.44
CA MET A 612 41.45 -1.81 -19.92
C MET A 612 42.91 -2.08 -20.25
N ILE A 613 43.61 -1.13 -20.88
CA ILE A 613 45.03 -1.25 -21.21
C ILE A 613 45.88 -1.43 -19.95
N LYS A 614 45.53 -0.71 -18.85
CA LYS A 614 46.26 -0.83 -17.57
C LYS A 614 46.08 -2.20 -16.90
N THR A 615 45.02 -2.95 -17.21
CA THR A 615 44.84 -4.33 -16.72
C THR A 615 45.64 -5.36 -17.48
N GLY A 616 46.37 -4.97 -18.54
CA GLY A 616 47.25 -5.86 -19.29
C GLY A 616 46.54 -6.76 -20.32
N VAL A 617 45.36 -6.35 -20.79
CA VAL A 617 44.64 -7.12 -21.83
C VAL A 617 45.43 -7.17 -23.12
N ASP A 618 45.35 -8.29 -23.87
CA ASP A 618 45.93 -8.42 -25.19
C ASP A 618 45.22 -7.49 -26.19
N LEU A 619 45.97 -6.52 -26.71
CA LEU A 619 45.48 -5.49 -27.64
C LEU A 619 45.27 -6.03 -29.07
N ASP A 620 45.80 -7.21 -29.37
CA ASP A 620 45.77 -7.81 -30.71
C ASP A 620 44.83 -9.04 -30.80
N THR A 621 43.96 -9.22 -29.81
CA THR A 621 42.89 -10.22 -29.86
C THR A 621 42.11 -10.11 -31.17
N ARG A 622 41.75 -11.26 -31.78
CA ARG A 622 41.09 -11.28 -33.09
C ARG A 622 39.63 -11.67 -33.02
N ALA A 623 38.78 -10.76 -33.44
CA ALA A 623 37.37 -11.01 -33.73
C ALA A 623 37.19 -11.41 -35.21
N TRP A 624 36.05 -12.03 -35.57
CA TRP A 624 35.74 -12.31 -36.97
C TRP A 624 35.49 -11.00 -37.74
N PRO A 625 36.02 -10.82 -38.95
CA PRO A 625 36.88 -11.67 -39.76
C PRO A 625 38.40 -11.37 -39.59
N GLY A 626 38.94 -11.57 -38.41
CA GLY A 626 40.34 -11.32 -38.06
C GLY A 626 40.64 -9.87 -37.69
N PHE A 627 39.62 -9.15 -37.26
CA PHE A 627 39.72 -7.75 -36.83
C PHE A 627 40.24 -7.68 -35.38
N THR A 628 41.23 -6.83 -35.19
CA THR A 628 41.71 -6.43 -33.88
C THR A 628 40.90 -5.22 -33.36
N PRO A 629 40.99 -4.84 -32.06
CA PRO A 629 40.37 -3.61 -31.57
C PRO A 629 40.75 -2.36 -32.38
N LEU A 630 41.98 -2.34 -32.90
CA LEU A 630 42.46 -1.27 -33.75
C LEU A 630 41.67 -1.20 -35.09
N PHE A 631 41.27 -2.34 -35.65
CA PHE A 631 40.37 -2.40 -36.82
C PHE A 631 38.97 -1.89 -36.50
N ALA A 632 38.46 -2.21 -35.31
CA ALA A 632 37.15 -1.72 -34.85
C ALA A 632 37.13 -0.20 -34.75
N ALA A 633 38.17 0.39 -34.14
CA ALA A 633 38.33 1.84 -34.03
C ALA A 633 38.46 2.52 -35.42
N ALA A 634 39.20 1.91 -36.34
CA ALA A 634 39.40 2.42 -37.69
C ALA A 634 38.08 2.40 -38.51
N LYS A 635 37.31 1.31 -38.41
CA LYS A 635 35.97 1.17 -39.01
C LYS A 635 35.00 2.21 -38.51
N ALA A 636 34.99 2.47 -37.19
CA ALA A 636 34.11 3.43 -36.57
C ALA A 636 34.54 4.91 -36.73
N GLY A 637 35.82 5.14 -37.09
CA GLY A 637 36.29 6.50 -37.35
C GLY A 637 36.91 7.23 -36.17
N HIS A 638 37.32 6.53 -35.13
CA HIS A 638 37.83 7.11 -33.89
C HIS A 638 39.36 7.31 -33.90
N LEU A 639 39.85 8.43 -34.46
CA LEU A 639 41.27 8.73 -34.55
C LEU A 639 41.99 8.77 -33.18
N ALA A 640 41.33 9.34 -32.16
CA ALA A 640 41.90 9.40 -30.81
C ALA A 640 42.14 7.99 -30.23
N THR A 641 41.14 7.11 -30.42
CA THR A 641 41.22 5.69 -30.01
C THR A 641 42.36 4.94 -30.74
N ILE A 642 42.49 5.17 -32.03
CA ILE A 642 43.58 4.57 -32.84
C ILE A 642 44.93 5.01 -32.28
N ARG A 643 45.11 6.31 -31.99
CA ARG A 643 46.33 6.83 -31.38
C ARG A 643 46.62 6.20 -30.03
N LEU A 644 45.57 6.09 -29.17
CA LEU A 644 45.70 5.48 -27.87
C LEU A 644 46.17 4.02 -27.97
N LEU A 645 45.51 3.22 -28.81
CA LEU A 645 45.88 1.81 -28.98
C LEU A 645 47.31 1.64 -29.55
N ILE A 646 47.70 2.46 -30.52
CA ILE A 646 49.05 2.42 -31.09
C ILE A 646 50.13 2.82 -30.07
N THR A 647 49.88 3.87 -29.29
CA THR A 647 50.81 4.28 -28.21
C THR A 647 50.94 3.24 -27.12
N ALA A 648 49.87 2.43 -26.90
CA ALA A 648 49.88 1.32 -25.95
C ALA A 648 50.55 0.04 -26.51
N GLY A 649 50.98 0.03 -27.78
CA GLY A 649 51.72 -1.08 -28.36
C GLY A 649 50.88 -2.03 -29.26
N ALA A 650 49.65 -1.67 -29.67
CA ALA A 650 48.87 -2.47 -30.59
C ALA A 650 49.56 -2.63 -31.94
N TYR A 651 49.49 -3.83 -32.52
CA TYR A 651 50.17 -4.17 -33.76
C TYR A 651 49.48 -3.54 -34.98
N VAL A 652 50.09 -2.47 -35.49
CA VAL A 652 49.53 -1.63 -36.58
C VAL A 652 49.46 -2.38 -37.93
N ARG A 653 50.37 -3.35 -38.16
CA ARG A 653 50.47 -4.11 -39.42
C ARG A 653 49.64 -5.39 -39.40
N ALA A 654 48.67 -5.49 -38.49
CA ALA A 654 47.72 -6.60 -38.47
C ALA A 654 46.97 -6.70 -39.82
N ARG A 655 46.60 -7.92 -40.19
CA ARG A 655 45.81 -8.20 -41.42
C ARG A 655 44.57 -8.99 -41.04
N SER A 656 43.47 -8.70 -41.72
CA SER A 656 42.23 -9.47 -41.64
C SER A 656 42.37 -10.84 -42.31
N VAL A 657 41.36 -11.71 -42.19
CA VAL A 657 41.29 -13.01 -42.88
C VAL A 657 41.33 -12.84 -44.39
N SER A 658 40.85 -11.72 -44.93
CA SER A 658 40.97 -11.40 -46.37
C SER A 658 42.32 -10.82 -46.78
N GLY A 659 43.28 -10.68 -45.86
CA GLY A 659 44.59 -10.05 -46.11
C GLY A 659 44.57 -8.52 -46.08
N ALA A 660 43.43 -7.89 -45.81
CA ALA A 660 43.29 -6.43 -45.75
C ALA A 660 43.95 -5.85 -44.50
N ASN A 661 44.68 -4.72 -44.64
CA ASN A 661 45.23 -3.95 -43.54
C ASN A 661 44.26 -2.82 -43.07
N LEU A 662 44.68 -2.01 -42.09
CA LEU A 662 43.88 -0.93 -41.55
C LEU A 662 43.44 0.14 -42.56
N LEU A 663 44.20 0.37 -43.62
CA LEU A 663 43.86 1.35 -44.67
C LEU A 663 42.56 0.99 -45.37
N PHE A 664 42.25 -0.30 -45.52
CA PHE A 664 41.00 -0.73 -46.17
C PHE A 664 39.72 -0.31 -45.40
N LEU A 665 39.78 -0.32 -44.08
CA LEU A 665 38.65 0.09 -43.21
C LEU A 665 38.56 1.61 -42.98
N SER A 666 39.67 2.31 -43.19
CA SER A 666 39.77 3.76 -42.97
C SER A 666 39.33 4.58 -44.19
N THR A 667 38.78 3.94 -45.23
CA THR A 667 38.46 4.63 -46.50
C THR A 667 37.42 5.72 -46.37
N ALA A 668 36.53 5.67 -45.40
CA ALA A 668 35.54 6.71 -45.12
C ALA A 668 36.14 7.96 -44.42
N GLN A 669 37.29 7.84 -43.75
CA GLN A 669 37.89 8.87 -42.90
C GLN A 669 39.27 9.31 -43.43
N PRO A 670 39.34 10.40 -44.18
CA PRO A 670 40.61 10.89 -44.75
C PRO A 670 41.69 11.22 -43.71
N ALA A 671 41.27 11.70 -42.51
CA ALA A 671 42.18 12.05 -41.41
C ALA A 671 42.90 10.80 -40.85
N ILE A 672 42.15 9.70 -40.65
CA ILE A 672 42.70 8.41 -40.21
C ILE A 672 43.60 7.83 -41.31
N MET A 673 43.13 7.85 -42.52
CA MET A 673 43.90 7.38 -43.69
C MET A 673 45.26 8.10 -43.77
N LYS A 674 45.25 9.45 -43.65
CA LYS A 674 46.47 10.24 -43.64
C LYS A 674 47.40 9.81 -42.48
N TYR A 675 46.87 9.70 -41.29
CA TYR A 675 47.67 9.31 -40.11
C TYR A 675 48.32 7.93 -40.27
N LEU A 676 47.56 6.94 -40.76
CA LEU A 676 48.07 5.58 -40.97
C LEU A 676 49.14 5.53 -42.07
N ILE A 677 49.00 6.33 -43.14
CA ILE A 677 50.02 6.44 -44.20
C ILE A 677 51.28 7.11 -43.65
N ASP A 678 51.14 8.16 -42.84
CA ASP A 678 52.26 8.86 -42.19
C ASP A 678 53.03 7.96 -41.20
N LEU A 679 52.34 6.92 -40.62
CA LEU A 679 52.95 5.86 -39.80
C LEU A 679 53.66 4.77 -40.66
N GLY A 680 53.66 4.88 -41.99
CA GLY A 680 54.40 3.98 -42.88
C GLY A 680 53.63 2.70 -43.28
N LEU A 681 52.29 2.71 -43.23
CA LEU A 681 51.53 1.62 -43.86
C LEU A 681 51.58 1.74 -45.38
N ASP A 682 51.76 0.60 -46.03
CA ASP A 682 51.88 0.55 -47.51
C ASP A 682 50.49 0.74 -48.18
N ILE A 683 50.35 1.82 -48.92
CA ILE A 683 49.14 2.16 -49.69
C ILE A 683 48.94 1.24 -50.91
N HIS A 684 49.97 0.48 -51.29
CA HIS A 684 49.94 -0.47 -52.41
C HIS A 684 49.61 -1.89 -52.00
N GLU A 685 49.45 -2.12 -50.68
CA GLU A 685 49.18 -3.46 -50.19
C GLU A 685 47.89 -4.00 -50.80
N ARG A 686 47.89 -5.28 -51.06
CA ARG A 686 46.78 -5.97 -51.74
C ARG A 686 46.18 -6.99 -50.79
N ASP A 687 44.87 -7.08 -50.82
CA ASP A 687 44.15 -8.20 -50.18
C ASP A 687 44.34 -9.48 -51.01
N HIS A 688 43.80 -10.60 -50.58
CA HIS A 688 43.90 -11.89 -51.23
C HIS A 688 43.31 -11.92 -52.65
N HIS A 689 42.52 -10.92 -53.03
CA HIS A 689 41.91 -10.77 -54.36
C HIS A 689 42.58 -9.68 -55.23
N GLY A 690 43.68 -9.16 -54.72
CA GLY A 690 44.45 -8.13 -55.44
C GLY A 690 43.86 -6.72 -55.31
N ALA A 691 42.85 -6.53 -54.53
CA ALA A 691 42.27 -5.19 -54.22
C ALA A 691 43.23 -4.38 -53.36
N THR A 692 43.26 -3.07 -53.54
CA THR A 692 44.03 -2.13 -52.75
C THR A 692 43.05 -1.19 -51.99
N PRO A 693 43.50 -0.42 -50.99
CA PRO A 693 42.65 0.58 -50.33
C PRO A 693 41.97 1.55 -51.31
N LEU A 694 42.63 1.86 -52.43
CA LEU A 694 42.07 2.70 -53.49
C LEU A 694 40.83 2.08 -54.16
N HIS A 695 40.78 0.77 -54.33
CA HIS A 695 39.60 0.08 -54.86
C HIS A 695 38.41 0.22 -53.93
N TYR A 696 38.58 0.00 -52.62
CA TYR A 696 37.51 0.14 -51.62
C TYR A 696 37.04 1.59 -51.52
N ALA A 697 37.96 2.57 -51.48
CA ALA A 697 37.61 3.97 -51.49
C ALA A 697 36.82 4.40 -52.75
N ALA A 698 37.15 3.80 -53.89
CA ALA A 698 36.47 4.07 -55.17
C ALA A 698 35.07 3.43 -55.24
N VAL A 699 34.91 2.18 -54.76
CA VAL A 699 33.62 1.48 -54.69
C VAL A 699 32.64 2.22 -53.79
N HIS A 700 33.09 2.76 -52.65
CA HIS A 700 32.26 3.50 -51.71
C HIS A 700 32.14 5.02 -52.03
N GLY A 701 32.82 5.50 -53.07
CA GLY A 701 32.69 6.88 -53.49
C GLY A 701 33.38 7.92 -52.59
N HIS A 702 34.35 7.51 -51.76
CA HIS A 702 35.04 8.38 -50.80
C HIS A 702 36.04 9.33 -51.51
N PHE A 703 35.52 10.42 -52.10
CA PHE A 703 36.26 11.37 -52.92
C PHE A 703 37.53 11.91 -52.25
N ALA A 704 37.43 12.36 -51.01
CA ALA A 704 38.56 12.95 -50.28
C ALA A 704 39.68 11.92 -50.05
N THR A 705 39.36 10.69 -49.73
CA THR A 705 40.30 9.57 -49.52
C THR A 705 40.94 9.16 -50.82
N VAL A 706 40.15 9.05 -51.91
CA VAL A 706 40.70 8.77 -53.26
C VAL A 706 41.69 9.87 -53.66
N LYS A 707 41.37 11.13 -53.46
CA LYS A 707 42.26 12.25 -53.73
C LYS A 707 43.58 12.14 -52.94
N LEU A 708 43.49 11.84 -51.64
CA LEU A 708 44.62 11.64 -50.74
C LEU A 708 45.50 10.48 -51.22
N LEU A 709 44.91 9.32 -51.51
CA LEU A 709 45.65 8.14 -51.96
C LEU A 709 46.39 8.38 -53.29
N LEU A 710 45.73 9.05 -54.23
CA LEU A 710 46.35 9.44 -55.48
C LEU A 710 47.53 10.41 -55.30
N GLN A 711 47.34 11.45 -54.40
CA GLN A 711 48.40 12.38 -54.04
C GLN A 711 49.65 11.71 -53.44
N ARG A 712 49.40 10.58 -52.71
CA ARG A 712 50.46 9.78 -52.10
C ARG A 712 51.03 8.72 -53.08
N GLY A 713 50.60 8.72 -54.35
CA GLY A 713 51.17 7.86 -55.40
C GLY A 713 50.53 6.47 -55.53
N ALA A 714 49.24 6.30 -55.07
CA ALA A 714 48.58 5.02 -55.17
C ALA A 714 48.51 4.49 -56.67
N ARG A 715 48.90 3.24 -56.87
CA ARG A 715 48.94 2.59 -58.21
C ARG A 715 47.52 2.19 -58.63
N LEU A 716 47.26 2.40 -59.95
CA LEU A 716 46.01 2.04 -60.59
C LEU A 716 46.10 0.59 -61.11
N VAL A 717 45.88 -0.39 -60.26
CA VAL A 717 45.94 -1.81 -60.60
C VAL A 717 44.55 -2.41 -60.80
N HIS A 718 44.47 -3.60 -61.36
CA HIS A 718 43.23 -4.36 -61.50
C HIS A 718 43.11 -5.36 -60.36
N ALA A 719 41.91 -5.49 -59.79
CA ALA A 719 41.58 -6.49 -58.77
C ALA A 719 40.64 -7.57 -59.31
N SER A 720 40.88 -8.82 -58.94
CA SER A 720 40.06 -9.97 -59.31
C SER A 720 38.71 -10.02 -58.63
N ALA A 721 38.62 -9.52 -57.37
CA ALA A 721 37.39 -9.35 -56.68
C ALA A 721 37.50 -8.21 -55.66
N VAL A 722 36.43 -7.41 -55.53
CA VAL A 722 36.26 -6.40 -54.46
C VAL A 722 34.89 -6.61 -53.85
N TYR A 723 34.84 -6.95 -52.59
CA TYR A 723 33.61 -7.14 -51.87
C TYR A 723 33.05 -5.79 -51.38
N GLU A 724 31.74 -5.70 -51.17
CA GLU A 724 31.12 -4.47 -50.68
C GLU A 724 31.58 -4.15 -49.27
N THR A 725 31.66 -5.18 -48.38
CA THR A 725 32.29 -5.07 -47.08
C THR A 725 33.33 -6.18 -46.90
N LEU A 726 34.29 -5.98 -45.99
CA LEU A 726 35.25 -7.03 -45.65
C LEU A 726 34.60 -8.21 -44.90
N GLU A 727 33.40 -8.03 -44.40
CA GLU A 727 32.60 -9.04 -43.70
C GLU A 727 31.91 -10.00 -44.70
N ASP A 728 31.58 -9.52 -45.91
CA ASP A 728 30.96 -10.32 -47.00
C ASP A 728 31.87 -11.43 -47.56
N TYR A 729 33.13 -11.40 -47.17
CA TYR A 729 34.09 -12.42 -47.58
C TYR A 729 33.66 -13.86 -47.22
N ARG A 730 33.02 -14.04 -46.08
CA ARG A 730 32.53 -15.35 -45.60
C ARG A 730 31.31 -15.85 -46.40
N THR A 731 30.41 -14.93 -46.73
CA THR A 731 29.12 -15.26 -47.33
C THR A 731 29.18 -15.34 -48.87
N LYS A 732 30.38 -15.11 -49.47
CA LYS A 732 30.57 -14.96 -50.92
C LYS A 732 29.58 -13.92 -51.50
N GLY A 733 29.35 -12.82 -50.75
CA GLY A 733 28.44 -11.74 -51.14
C GLY A 733 28.85 -11.14 -52.51
N ALA A 734 28.06 -10.18 -52.98
CA ALA A 734 28.30 -9.54 -54.27
C ALA A 734 29.71 -8.96 -54.35
N TYR A 735 30.51 -9.45 -55.32
CA TYR A 735 31.83 -8.94 -55.60
C TYR A 735 31.87 -8.31 -56.99
N ARG A 736 32.83 -7.41 -57.19
CA ARG A 736 33.05 -6.71 -58.48
C ARG A 736 34.51 -6.81 -58.91
N GLN A 737 34.72 -6.87 -60.17
CA GLN A 737 36.07 -6.93 -60.75
C GLN A 737 36.38 -5.64 -61.50
N GLY A 738 37.63 -5.24 -61.53
CA GLY A 738 38.07 -4.14 -62.38
C GLY A 738 39.09 -3.21 -61.75
N THR A 739 39.33 -2.11 -62.41
CA THR A 739 40.16 -1.01 -61.93
C THR A 739 39.37 -0.11 -61.01
N PRO A 740 40.00 0.67 -60.11
CA PRO A 740 39.31 1.58 -59.22
C PRO A 740 38.36 2.54 -59.96
N ALA A 741 38.74 3.07 -61.11
CA ALA A 741 37.89 3.95 -61.92
C ALA A 741 36.64 3.25 -62.46
N GLY A 742 36.86 2.00 -62.98
CA GLY A 742 35.80 1.14 -63.51
C GLY A 742 34.77 0.79 -62.41
N LEU A 743 35.23 0.43 -61.23
CA LEU A 743 34.41 0.08 -60.09
C LEU A 743 33.60 1.31 -59.59
N ALA A 744 34.22 2.49 -59.55
CA ALA A 744 33.50 3.75 -59.19
C ALA A 744 32.39 4.04 -60.22
N LYS A 745 32.61 3.83 -61.52
CA LYS A 745 31.58 3.99 -62.57
C LYS A 745 30.43 3.00 -62.36
N GLN A 746 30.73 1.73 -62.10
CA GLN A 746 29.75 0.67 -61.86
C GLN A 746 28.83 0.97 -60.65
N LYS A 747 29.32 1.69 -59.64
CA LYS A 747 28.58 2.09 -58.45
C LYS A 747 27.94 3.50 -58.59
N GLY A 748 28.13 4.19 -59.75
CA GLY A 748 27.57 5.51 -59.99
C GLY A 748 28.38 6.67 -59.40
N HIS A 749 29.57 6.41 -58.88
CA HIS A 749 30.46 7.45 -58.32
C HIS A 749 31.26 8.18 -59.40
N PHE A 750 30.56 8.83 -60.32
CA PHE A 750 31.18 9.45 -61.51
C PHE A 750 32.20 10.54 -61.18
N LYS A 751 32.03 11.28 -60.08
CA LYS A 751 33.01 12.29 -59.64
C LYS A 751 34.34 11.64 -59.26
N VAL A 752 34.27 10.51 -58.53
CA VAL A 752 35.46 9.72 -58.15
C VAL A 752 36.14 9.12 -59.40
N ALA A 753 35.36 8.55 -60.32
CA ALA A 753 35.88 7.97 -61.55
C ALA A 753 36.60 9.03 -62.37
N ARG A 754 36.03 10.21 -62.62
CA ARG A 754 36.65 11.34 -63.30
C ARG A 754 37.96 11.79 -62.65
N LEU A 755 38.00 11.83 -61.30
CA LEU A 755 39.23 12.15 -60.59
C LEU A 755 40.33 11.14 -60.86
N ILE A 756 40.04 9.86 -60.83
CA ILE A 756 41.00 8.78 -61.08
C ILE A 756 41.47 8.81 -62.53
N ASP A 757 40.55 8.93 -63.52
CA ASP A 757 40.91 8.99 -64.96
C ASP A 757 41.72 10.26 -65.21
N GLY A 758 41.38 11.41 -64.72
CA GLY A 758 42.13 12.67 -64.86
C GLY A 758 43.56 12.58 -64.28
N TRP A 759 43.71 11.85 -63.15
CA TRP A 759 45.00 11.60 -62.52
C TRP A 759 45.85 10.69 -63.39
N ARG A 760 45.28 9.65 -64.04
CA ARG A 760 45.92 8.77 -64.96
C ARG A 760 46.48 9.54 -66.16
N PHE A 761 45.70 10.44 -66.79
CA PHE A 761 46.13 11.26 -67.92
C PHE A 761 47.27 12.20 -67.52
N LYS A 762 47.24 12.84 -66.33
CA LYS A 762 48.35 13.70 -65.93
C LYS A 762 49.68 12.96 -65.72
N ASN A 763 49.64 11.77 -65.14
CA ASN A 763 50.84 11.01 -64.84
C ASN A 763 51.41 10.34 -66.16
N THR A 764 50.55 9.96 -67.10
CA THR A 764 51.03 9.46 -68.38
C THR A 764 51.65 10.60 -69.22
N ALA A 765 51.10 11.80 -69.15
CA ALA A 765 51.66 12.96 -69.80
C ALA A 765 53.02 13.39 -69.19
N ASN A 766 53.15 13.35 -67.86
CA ASN A 766 54.41 13.66 -67.19
C ASN A 766 55.49 12.60 -67.45
N ASN A 767 55.12 11.31 -67.47
CA ASN A 767 56.06 10.25 -67.80
C ASN A 767 56.48 10.31 -69.29
N ALA A 768 55.57 10.66 -70.20
CA ALA A 768 55.91 10.88 -71.62
C ALA A 768 56.87 12.07 -71.77
N SER A 769 56.64 13.15 -70.98
CA SER A 769 57.56 14.31 -70.99
C SER A 769 58.94 13.95 -70.43
N HIS A 770 59.03 13.13 -69.38
CA HIS A 770 60.30 12.65 -68.83
C HIS A 770 61.00 11.64 -69.76
N THR A 771 60.27 10.82 -70.50
CA THR A 771 60.83 9.89 -71.45
C THR A 771 61.36 10.63 -72.71
N ILE A 772 60.62 11.68 -73.08
CA ILE A 772 61.09 12.55 -74.21
C ILE A 772 62.31 13.37 -73.73
N PHE A 773 62.37 13.84 -72.51
CA PHE A 773 63.51 14.58 -71.96
C PHE A 773 64.76 13.71 -71.83
N ASN A 774 64.61 12.45 -71.37
CA ASN A 774 65.75 11.51 -71.34
C ASN A 774 66.18 10.98 -72.71
N ALA A 775 65.27 10.91 -73.70
CA ALA A 775 65.61 10.61 -75.04
C ALA A 775 66.38 11.74 -75.79
N SER A 776 66.15 12.99 -75.34
CA SER A 776 66.86 14.17 -75.85
C SER A 776 68.26 14.38 -75.22
N LEU A 777 68.57 13.60 -74.14
CA LEU A 777 69.90 13.61 -73.49
C LEU A 777 70.82 12.45 -73.96
N ILE A 778 70.36 11.62 -74.91
CA ILE A 778 71.10 10.47 -75.48
C ILE A 778 71.38 10.66 -77.01
N ILE A 779 71.14 11.86 -77.59
CA ILE A 779 71.61 12.20 -78.93
C ILE A 779 72.70 13.21 -78.86
#